data_ad69e88606376da15b858c5b55f68db0
#
_entry.id   ad69e88606376da15b858c5b55f68db0
#
_cell.length_a   1.000
_cell.length_b   1.000
_cell.length_c   1.000
_cell.angle_alpha   90.00
_cell.angle_beta   90.00
_cell.angle_gamma   90.00
#
_symmetry.space_group_name_H-M   'P 1'
#
loop_
_entity.id
_entity.type
_entity.pdbx_description
1 polymer ?
#
loop_
_entity_poly.entity_id
_entity_poly.type
_entity_poly.pdbx_seq_one_letter_code
_entity_poly.pdbx_strand_id
1 'polypeptide(L)'
;MSKFYKLGLMCAAALIPMSMMAQDYPASTSSQIYDQTPWENFKVLELFAKAYDDGRNYPTKAEFESIGLTMDLEFVRSHTRQRPIYKDASKDIVQDINHDRQLWCNLPAGYGKGTGGYPSTEFDQDVFSFWNYTNLYGAWNYGFLLAPGAWIDAAHKNGTRMYGGIAFFESWNDDGSEGAFQKFITTKNINGTDYAYKYSRAFVNAAAFFGNDGYNYNSEGTIYQTSDFVGFHAEVKKIANDLNILGFGIGQYTMNASLSNSNIGYLYGDSQRGEIYDCMLNYSANMLYYRGVPGTTSAVEAAGLSMDNVYQGHLLVGLDHDYWIQMNNNDVQKRMNIVIWGEHDQSRFFQFRIGEDPLSTQSNYQKLMEKAFSGANRNPLSRPEINNAWGKFQVADASQANEQLNNSPGFASMFAERTAIGPSLPFETNFSLGNGESYFYKGKVTHGPWYNMSQQDIVPTYRWLVTTKNNMTTYANDINVEFTHEDAYIAGSSIRLSGSTSAGNDIVLYRTNLKATEGNVKVDLAVKSGKEGTNATNLSVILRKQGSNAWIEVPYGTTSGKTWEAKTLEVSGIAKGEVIEYIGLRVNGTTASDYQMLVGHLRVSDDRKVNVAPLRENSLVVEVKEETTAALSVKLNWEPNYDAFSTSIDKFGMVYNDEINVDHFEILFKEGEEGKVREVGRTAQWATYIGNIPLAQTATAYIGVRAVSVDLKSVSPVQWVAIPRYQGELPEPEVEDLYGKTWMSSVGNGTLANCIENIWVEKVTTTGATQNLNYQVTSNPLKGVSEEQYYFAKDHKLIVEQGQTITINYKGYNSGTSESLQYDFVNAYIDYDGNYSFLDADETIGKFGNLNQGTMAIVDPGLELTIKIPADAKPGASRLRIVGSDAWTPHPGPTGGTVKGYSIDFPMEITGNNPGRKAAETYKDRRDEGEAEEPENMDGESGIEEVGVNTAFSSVTVANGVATF
;
A
#
# COMPACT_ATOMS: atom_id res chain seq x y z
N MET A 1 31.80 -20.13 -7.99
CA MET A 1 30.61 -19.93 -8.86
C MET A 1 29.61 -21.11 -8.86
N SER A 2 29.78 -22.19 -8.11
CA SER A 2 28.83 -23.33 -8.16
C SER A 2 27.98 -23.54 -6.90
N LYS A 3 27.91 -22.55 -5.99
CA LYS A 3 27.12 -22.61 -4.74
C LYS A 3 25.89 -21.70 -4.72
N PHE A 4 25.78 -20.77 -5.66
CA PHE A 4 24.64 -19.85 -5.74
C PHE A 4 23.47 -20.39 -6.57
N TYR A 5 23.70 -21.37 -7.44
CA TYR A 5 22.65 -21.94 -8.30
C TYR A 5 21.69 -22.91 -7.61
N LYS A 6 21.96 -23.31 -6.35
CA LYS A 6 21.08 -24.26 -5.64
C LYS A 6 20.01 -23.60 -4.74
N LEU A 7 20.10 -22.28 -4.49
CA LEU A 7 19.08 -21.59 -3.69
C LEU A 7 17.89 -21.09 -4.54
N GLY A 8 18.11 -20.78 -5.80
CA GLY A 8 17.05 -20.32 -6.70
C GLY A 8 16.02 -21.36 -7.12
N LEU A 9 16.30 -22.66 -6.93
CA LEU A 9 15.36 -23.74 -7.32
C LEU A 9 14.49 -24.25 -6.17
N MET A 10 14.64 -23.72 -4.96
CA MET A 10 13.82 -24.16 -3.81
C MET A 10 12.60 -23.29 -3.53
N CYS A 11 12.50 -22.10 -4.09
CA CYS A 11 11.31 -21.26 -3.92
C CYS A 11 10.16 -21.55 -4.91
N ALA A 12 10.41 -22.33 -5.97
CA ALA A 12 9.39 -22.70 -6.95
C ALA A 12 8.59 -23.98 -6.59
N ALA A 13 8.89 -24.63 -5.45
CA ALA A 13 8.29 -25.92 -5.11
C ALA A 13 7.36 -25.91 -3.88
N ALA A 14 7.01 -24.76 -3.34
CA ALA A 14 6.12 -24.67 -2.18
C ALA A 14 4.77 -24.01 -2.48
N LEU A 15 4.27 -24.10 -3.71
CA LEU A 15 2.83 -24.04 -3.96
C LEU A 15 2.24 -25.41 -3.65
N ILE A 16 2.21 -25.78 -2.37
CA ILE A 16 1.30 -26.84 -1.92
C ILE A 16 -0.09 -26.21 -2.04
N PRO A 17 -1.00 -26.81 -2.85
CA PRO A 17 -2.38 -26.38 -2.78
C PRO A 17 -2.84 -26.63 -1.35
N MET A 18 -3.10 -25.58 -0.58
CA MET A 18 -3.94 -25.70 0.59
C MET A 18 -5.24 -26.33 0.10
N SER A 19 -5.39 -27.61 0.34
CA SER A 19 -6.71 -28.24 0.27
C SER A 19 -7.53 -27.57 1.36
N MET A 20 -8.21 -26.50 1.00
CA MET A 20 -9.23 -25.88 1.84
C MET A 20 -10.19 -27.02 2.23
N MET A 21 -10.23 -27.37 3.50
CA MET A 21 -11.40 -28.03 4.01
C MET A 21 -12.55 -27.07 3.75
N ALA A 22 -13.48 -27.48 2.91
CA ALA A 22 -14.69 -26.72 2.66
C ALA A 22 -15.40 -26.56 4.01
N GLN A 23 -15.30 -25.41 4.60
CA GLN A 23 -16.23 -25.00 5.62
C GLN A 23 -17.54 -24.71 4.88
N ASP A 24 -18.64 -25.25 5.38
CA ASP A 24 -19.98 -25.02 4.82
C ASP A 24 -20.47 -23.56 5.02
N TYR A 25 -19.63 -22.70 5.52
CA TYR A 25 -19.82 -21.27 5.71
C TYR A 25 -18.92 -20.49 4.73
N PRO A 26 -19.37 -19.32 4.21
CA PRO A 26 -18.53 -18.50 3.35
C PRO A 26 -17.20 -18.21 4.06
N ALA A 27 -16.15 -18.89 3.67
CA ALA A 27 -14.84 -18.64 4.23
C ALA A 27 -14.44 -17.21 3.89
N SER A 28 -13.92 -16.48 4.87
CA SER A 28 -13.20 -15.26 4.59
C SER A 28 -12.09 -15.62 3.63
N THR A 29 -12.22 -15.13 2.44
CA THR A 29 -11.09 -15.11 1.55
C THR A 29 -10.67 -13.66 1.46
N SER A 30 -9.39 -13.42 1.54
CA SER A 30 -8.83 -12.19 1.03
C SER A 30 -9.53 -11.85 -0.29
N SER A 31 -9.50 -10.61 -0.69
CA SER A 31 -9.98 -10.19 -2.01
C SER A 31 -9.19 -10.81 -3.16
N GLN A 32 -8.30 -11.75 -2.90
CA GLN A 32 -7.61 -12.47 -3.96
C GLN A 32 -8.64 -13.17 -4.83
N ILE A 33 -8.70 -12.74 -6.07
CA ILE A 33 -9.81 -12.96 -6.96
C ILE A 33 -9.43 -13.86 -8.11
N TYR A 34 -8.16 -13.92 -8.42
CA TYR A 34 -7.72 -14.64 -9.60
C TYR A 34 -6.27 -15.10 -9.44
N ASP A 35 -6.07 -16.40 -9.48
CA ASP A 35 -4.72 -16.96 -9.50
C ASP A 35 -4.18 -16.87 -10.93
N GLN A 36 -3.39 -15.83 -11.17
CA GLN A 36 -2.81 -15.56 -12.47
C GLN A 36 -1.52 -16.36 -12.65
N THR A 37 -1.66 -17.53 -13.22
CA THR A 37 -0.52 -18.26 -13.77
C THR A 37 -0.20 -17.76 -15.19
N PRO A 38 1.02 -17.96 -15.70
CA PRO A 38 1.35 -17.65 -17.09
C PRO A 38 0.41 -18.31 -18.10
N TRP A 39 -0.07 -19.49 -17.79
CA TRP A 39 -1.04 -20.22 -18.59
C TRP A 39 -2.41 -19.53 -18.64
N GLU A 40 -2.93 -19.08 -17.50
CA GLU A 40 -4.21 -18.35 -17.44
C GLU A 40 -4.13 -17.00 -18.16
N ASN A 41 -3.02 -16.31 -18.08
CA ASN A 41 -2.77 -15.09 -18.85
C ASN A 41 -2.85 -15.31 -20.36
N PHE A 42 -2.41 -16.47 -20.82
CA PHE A 42 -2.52 -16.83 -22.22
C PHE A 42 -3.99 -16.96 -22.65
N LYS A 43 -4.87 -17.54 -21.83
CA LYS A 43 -6.32 -17.56 -22.08
C LYS A 43 -6.90 -16.16 -22.22
N VAL A 44 -6.49 -15.22 -21.38
CA VAL A 44 -6.93 -13.82 -21.50
C VAL A 44 -6.51 -13.24 -22.86
N LEU A 45 -5.27 -13.44 -23.28
CA LEU A 45 -4.79 -12.95 -24.57
C LEU A 45 -5.50 -13.59 -25.75
N GLU A 46 -5.85 -14.88 -25.66
CA GLU A 46 -6.67 -15.56 -26.67
C GLU A 46 -8.06 -14.92 -26.81
N LEU A 47 -8.68 -14.49 -25.70
CA LEU A 47 -9.95 -13.76 -25.75
C LEU A 47 -9.81 -12.42 -26.50
N PHE A 48 -8.75 -11.64 -26.21
CA PHE A 48 -8.49 -10.38 -26.92
C PHE A 48 -8.17 -10.60 -28.39
N ALA A 49 -7.40 -11.63 -28.73
CA ALA A 49 -7.12 -11.98 -30.14
C ALA A 49 -8.40 -12.37 -30.87
N LYS A 50 -9.24 -13.22 -30.25
CA LYS A 50 -10.55 -13.58 -30.81
C LYS A 50 -11.46 -12.37 -30.97
N ALA A 51 -11.52 -11.48 -29.97
CA ALA A 51 -12.33 -10.26 -30.07
C ALA A 51 -11.89 -9.40 -31.26
N TYR A 52 -10.59 -9.28 -31.50
CA TYR A 52 -10.06 -8.55 -32.64
C TYR A 52 -10.40 -9.20 -33.98
N ASP A 53 -10.29 -10.53 -34.06
CA ASP A 53 -10.70 -11.31 -35.24
C ASP A 53 -12.20 -11.13 -35.53
N ASP A 54 -13.03 -10.98 -34.53
CA ASP A 54 -14.46 -10.70 -34.60
C ASP A 54 -14.77 -9.18 -34.87
N GLY A 55 -13.77 -8.34 -35.08
CA GLY A 55 -13.91 -6.91 -35.34
C GLY A 55 -14.18 -6.04 -34.10
N ARG A 56 -13.88 -6.56 -32.90
CA ARG A 56 -13.99 -5.85 -31.61
C ARG A 56 -12.58 -5.59 -31.05
N ASN A 57 -12.44 -4.59 -30.19
CA ASN A 57 -11.16 -4.30 -29.55
C ASN A 57 -10.97 -5.07 -28.22
N TYR A 58 -12.03 -5.54 -27.61
CA TYR A 58 -12.00 -6.22 -26.30
C TYR A 58 -13.08 -7.30 -26.20
N PRO A 59 -12.88 -8.31 -25.32
CA PRO A 59 -13.85 -9.34 -25.06
C PRO A 59 -15.13 -8.82 -24.39
N THR A 60 -16.20 -9.54 -24.52
CA THR A 60 -17.46 -9.31 -23.81
C THR A 60 -17.35 -9.81 -22.36
N LYS A 61 -18.25 -9.34 -21.49
CA LYS A 61 -18.33 -9.83 -20.10
C LYS A 61 -18.51 -11.35 -20.05
N ALA A 62 -19.39 -11.91 -20.90
CA ALA A 62 -19.62 -13.36 -20.96
C ALA A 62 -18.35 -14.15 -21.38
N GLU A 63 -17.50 -13.58 -22.24
CA GLU A 63 -16.23 -14.21 -22.60
C GLU A 63 -15.25 -14.21 -21.44
N PHE A 64 -15.14 -13.12 -20.65
CA PHE A 64 -14.36 -13.11 -19.40
C PHE A 64 -14.91 -14.11 -18.37
N GLU A 65 -16.22 -14.18 -18.20
CA GLU A 65 -16.88 -15.14 -17.31
C GLU A 65 -16.55 -16.60 -17.73
N SER A 66 -16.43 -16.87 -19.01
CA SER A 66 -16.10 -18.20 -19.52
C SER A 66 -14.72 -18.73 -19.12
N ILE A 67 -13.81 -17.86 -18.69
CA ILE A 67 -12.50 -18.19 -18.16
C ILE A 67 -12.37 -17.92 -16.65
N GLY A 68 -13.49 -17.66 -15.97
CA GLY A 68 -13.54 -17.45 -14.52
C GLY A 68 -13.39 -16.02 -14.04
N LEU A 69 -13.18 -15.03 -14.94
CA LEU A 69 -13.17 -13.61 -14.58
C LEU A 69 -14.62 -13.08 -14.52
N THR A 70 -15.22 -13.18 -13.36
CA THR A 70 -16.62 -12.79 -13.10
C THR A 70 -16.71 -11.43 -12.42
N MET A 71 -17.12 -11.38 -11.15
CA MET A 71 -17.08 -10.18 -10.32
C MET A 71 -15.68 -9.58 -10.19
N ASP A 72 -14.67 -10.39 -10.40
CA ASP A 72 -13.27 -10.05 -10.15
C ASP A 72 -12.64 -9.22 -11.27
N LEU A 73 -13.31 -9.10 -12.40
CA LEU A 73 -12.80 -8.34 -13.54
C LEU A 73 -12.44 -6.89 -13.17
N GLU A 74 -13.28 -6.22 -12.41
CA GLU A 74 -13.09 -4.81 -12.06
C GLU A 74 -11.99 -4.59 -10.99
N PHE A 75 -11.56 -5.64 -10.28
CA PHE A 75 -10.43 -5.55 -9.35
C PHE A 75 -9.07 -5.53 -10.06
N VAL A 76 -8.98 -6.08 -11.26
CA VAL A 76 -7.76 -6.04 -12.10
C VAL A 76 -7.79 -4.89 -13.11
N ARG A 77 -8.79 -4.02 -13.05
CA ARG A 77 -8.94 -2.84 -13.92
C ARG A 77 -8.83 -1.55 -13.12
N SER A 78 -8.30 -0.52 -13.75
CA SER A 78 -8.36 0.86 -13.27
C SER A 78 -9.13 1.71 -14.26
N HIS A 79 -10.01 2.55 -13.77
CA HIS A 79 -10.72 3.59 -14.53
C HIS A 79 -10.17 4.99 -14.23
N THR A 80 -9.01 5.06 -13.57
CA THR A 80 -8.31 6.31 -13.27
C THR A 80 -7.33 6.64 -14.39
N ARG A 81 -7.55 7.76 -15.07
CA ARG A 81 -6.61 8.25 -16.10
C ARG A 81 -5.29 8.66 -15.44
N GLN A 82 -4.16 8.31 -16.05
CA GLN A 82 -2.87 8.83 -15.64
C GLN A 82 -2.87 10.36 -15.75
N ARG A 83 -2.65 11.04 -14.63
CA ARG A 83 -2.62 12.50 -14.58
C ARG A 83 -1.33 13.05 -15.22
N PRO A 84 -1.41 14.17 -15.91
CA PRO A 84 -0.22 14.81 -16.46
C PRO A 84 0.69 15.35 -15.35
N ILE A 85 2.00 15.33 -15.58
CA ILE A 85 2.98 15.95 -14.69
C ILE A 85 3.24 17.38 -15.11
N TYR A 86 3.14 18.31 -14.17
CA TYR A 86 3.44 19.73 -14.35
C TYR A 86 4.90 19.99 -13.99
N LYS A 87 5.75 20.12 -15.03
CA LYS A 87 7.19 20.35 -14.88
C LYS A 87 7.52 21.84 -14.85
N ASP A 88 8.38 22.24 -13.93
CA ASP A 88 9.06 23.53 -13.93
C ASP A 88 10.39 23.36 -13.15
N ALA A 89 11.48 23.20 -13.87
CA ALA A 89 12.81 22.98 -13.28
C ALA A 89 13.25 24.12 -12.35
N SER A 90 12.76 25.34 -12.58
CA SER A 90 13.06 26.50 -11.70
C SER A 90 12.44 26.37 -10.30
N LYS A 91 11.51 25.44 -10.10
CA LYS A 91 10.80 25.19 -8.84
C LYS A 91 11.32 23.96 -8.11
N ASP A 92 12.18 23.19 -8.72
CA ASP A 92 12.74 22.01 -8.10
C ASP A 92 13.68 22.40 -6.96
N ILE A 93 13.62 21.67 -5.87
CA ILE A 93 14.37 22.01 -4.64
C ILE A 93 15.87 21.84 -4.88
N VAL A 94 16.27 20.79 -5.57
CA VAL A 94 17.65 20.52 -5.93
C VAL A 94 17.91 21.01 -7.35
N GLN A 95 18.82 21.94 -7.49
CA GLN A 95 19.13 22.57 -8.79
C GLN A 95 20.28 21.89 -9.54
N ASP A 96 21.23 21.27 -8.85
CA ASP A 96 22.38 20.58 -9.45
C ASP A 96 22.09 19.09 -9.71
N ILE A 97 21.03 18.83 -10.45
CA ILE A 97 20.64 17.49 -10.90
C ILE A 97 20.20 17.52 -12.36
N ASN A 98 20.03 16.35 -12.97
CA ASN A 98 19.26 16.27 -14.20
C ASN A 98 17.76 16.28 -13.87
N HIS A 99 17.08 17.37 -14.15
CA HIS A 99 15.65 17.57 -13.84
C HIS A 99 14.71 16.64 -14.63
N ASP A 100 15.20 16.01 -15.69
CA ASP A 100 14.45 15.04 -16.50
C ASP A 100 14.79 13.59 -16.18
N ARG A 101 15.73 13.34 -15.24
CA ARG A 101 16.07 11.98 -14.80
C ARG A 101 14.84 11.27 -14.27
N GLN A 102 14.64 10.04 -14.73
CA GLN A 102 13.51 9.22 -14.33
C GLN A 102 13.91 8.18 -13.28
N LEU A 103 12.99 7.93 -12.34
CA LEU A 103 13.05 6.83 -11.39
C LEU A 103 12.01 5.79 -11.78
N TRP A 104 12.45 4.56 -11.95
CA TRP A 104 11.62 3.38 -12.06
C TRP A 104 11.72 2.59 -10.75
N CYS A 105 10.60 2.43 -10.04
CA CYS A 105 10.51 1.53 -8.89
C CYS A 105 9.98 0.17 -9.36
N ASN A 106 10.86 -0.82 -9.46
CA ASN A 106 10.53 -2.17 -9.89
C ASN A 106 10.37 -3.07 -8.66
N LEU A 107 9.22 -2.94 -8.01
CA LEU A 107 8.91 -3.56 -6.72
C LEU A 107 7.57 -4.30 -6.81
N PRO A 108 7.32 -5.31 -5.96
CA PRO A 108 6.00 -5.91 -5.88
C PRO A 108 4.92 -4.88 -5.53
N ALA A 109 3.74 -5.03 -6.12
CA ALA A 109 2.55 -4.27 -5.75
C ALA A 109 1.75 -5.10 -4.72
N GLY A 110 1.88 -4.74 -3.44
CA GLY A 110 1.15 -5.40 -2.35
C GLY A 110 1.55 -6.85 -2.09
N TYR A 111 2.82 -7.11 -1.92
CA TYR A 111 3.34 -8.40 -1.52
C TYR A 111 3.37 -8.51 0.01
N GLY A 112 3.16 -9.68 0.57
CA GLY A 112 3.41 -9.97 1.98
C GLY A 112 2.50 -10.99 2.62
N LYS A 113 1.19 -10.91 2.51
CA LYS A 113 0.28 -11.83 3.23
C LYS A 113 -0.80 -12.49 2.35
N GLY A 114 -0.52 -12.68 1.08
CA GLY A 114 -1.39 -13.48 0.21
C GLY A 114 -2.51 -12.73 -0.48
N THR A 115 -2.73 -11.44 -0.22
CA THR A 115 -3.77 -10.65 -0.91
C THR A 115 -3.29 -10.03 -2.22
N GLY A 116 -1.99 -10.03 -2.46
CA GLY A 116 -1.42 -9.56 -3.73
C GLY A 116 -1.66 -8.09 -4.06
N GLY A 117 -1.95 -7.24 -3.06
CA GLY A 117 -2.22 -5.82 -3.25
C GLY A 117 -3.67 -5.47 -3.56
N TYR A 118 -4.57 -6.44 -3.55
CA TYR A 118 -6.00 -6.22 -3.69
C TYR A 118 -6.64 -5.72 -2.39
N PRO A 119 -7.82 -5.05 -2.44
CA PRO A 119 -8.55 -4.63 -1.26
C PRO A 119 -8.80 -5.78 -0.29
N SER A 120 -8.54 -5.58 1.02
CA SER A 120 -8.59 -6.63 2.04
C SER A 120 -8.75 -6.07 3.45
N THR A 121 -8.70 -6.95 4.46
CA THR A 121 -8.63 -6.56 5.87
C THR A 121 -7.20 -6.50 6.43
N GLU A 122 -6.19 -6.65 5.60
CA GLU A 122 -4.80 -6.72 6.05
C GLU A 122 -4.15 -5.34 6.15
N PHE A 123 -4.38 -4.65 7.26
CA PHE A 123 -3.83 -3.32 7.54
C PHE A 123 -2.30 -3.22 7.37
N ASP A 124 -1.58 -4.22 7.81
CA ASP A 124 -0.11 -4.23 7.79
C ASP A 124 0.51 -4.64 6.44
N GLN A 125 -0.28 -4.61 5.37
CA GLN A 125 0.19 -4.83 4.02
C GLN A 125 1.00 -3.65 3.48
N ASP A 126 1.73 -3.90 2.39
CA ASP A 126 2.60 -2.91 1.77
C ASP A 126 1.82 -1.72 1.20
N VAL A 127 2.23 -0.51 1.53
CA VAL A 127 1.77 0.73 0.90
C VAL A 127 2.95 1.49 0.32
N PHE A 128 2.87 1.88 -0.93
CA PHE A 128 3.88 2.73 -1.56
C PHE A 128 3.42 4.18 -1.54
N SER A 129 4.26 5.10 -1.05
CA SER A 129 3.87 6.50 -0.86
C SER A 129 4.90 7.51 -1.39
N PHE A 130 5.77 7.10 -2.32
CA PHE A 130 6.80 7.95 -2.93
C PHE A 130 6.59 8.18 -4.43
N TRP A 131 5.33 8.23 -4.84
CA TRP A 131 4.92 8.52 -6.21
C TRP A 131 5.47 9.85 -6.74
N ASN A 132 5.68 10.82 -5.84
CA ASN A 132 6.25 12.14 -6.15
C ASN A 132 7.67 12.12 -6.72
N TYR A 133 8.39 11.00 -6.61
CA TYR A 133 9.70 10.78 -7.24
C TYR A 133 9.67 9.74 -8.37
N THR A 134 8.60 8.95 -8.45
CA THR A 134 8.53 7.75 -9.29
C THR A 134 7.86 8.02 -10.62
N ASN A 135 8.58 7.84 -11.72
CA ASN A 135 8.04 7.99 -13.07
C ASN A 135 7.33 6.75 -13.57
N LEU A 136 7.85 5.59 -13.16
CA LEU A 136 7.38 4.28 -13.56
C LEU A 136 7.43 3.33 -12.38
N TYR A 137 6.35 2.58 -12.17
CA TYR A 137 6.30 1.48 -11.22
C TYR A 137 6.09 0.17 -11.98
N GLY A 138 7.04 -0.76 -11.85
CA GLY A 138 6.90 -2.10 -12.39
C GLY A 138 6.36 -3.02 -11.30
N ALA A 139 5.14 -3.49 -11.46
CA ALA A 139 4.56 -4.44 -10.52
C ALA A 139 5.24 -5.80 -10.66
N TRP A 140 6.19 -6.09 -9.78
CA TRP A 140 7.03 -7.28 -9.83
C TRP A 140 6.36 -8.46 -9.10
N ASN A 141 5.14 -8.80 -9.51
CA ASN A 141 4.32 -9.83 -8.88
C ASN A 141 4.31 -11.17 -9.67
N TYR A 142 5.17 -11.29 -10.66
CA TYR A 142 5.34 -12.50 -11.47
C TYR A 142 4.09 -12.96 -12.24
N GLY A 143 3.14 -12.11 -12.46
CA GLY A 143 1.97 -12.40 -13.27
C GLY A 143 1.80 -11.39 -14.40
N PHE A 144 1.14 -11.80 -15.44
CA PHE A 144 0.96 -11.00 -16.63
C PHE A 144 0.03 -9.80 -16.45
N LEU A 145 -1.04 -9.98 -15.67
CA LEU A 145 -2.05 -8.95 -15.40
C LEU A 145 -2.12 -8.60 -13.91
N LEU A 146 -1.01 -8.78 -13.19
CA LEU A 146 -1.00 -8.70 -11.74
C LEU A 146 -0.79 -7.30 -11.15
N ALA A 147 -0.82 -6.24 -11.94
CA ALA A 147 -0.95 -4.93 -11.35
C ALA A 147 -2.39 -4.78 -10.82
N PRO A 148 -2.63 -4.78 -9.50
CA PRO A 148 -3.98 -4.61 -8.99
C PRO A 148 -4.53 -3.25 -9.40
N GLY A 149 -5.81 -3.18 -9.81
CA GLY A 149 -6.44 -1.93 -10.24
C GLY A 149 -6.33 -0.82 -9.21
N ALA A 150 -6.43 -1.15 -7.93
CA ALA A 150 -6.23 -0.21 -6.83
C ALA A 150 -4.83 0.44 -6.81
N TRP A 151 -3.78 -0.31 -7.16
CA TRP A 151 -2.42 0.22 -7.27
C TRP A 151 -2.24 1.09 -8.50
N ILE A 152 -2.87 0.71 -9.61
CA ILE A 152 -2.90 1.54 -10.82
C ILE A 152 -3.56 2.89 -10.52
N ASP A 153 -4.68 2.90 -9.78
CA ASP A 153 -5.36 4.12 -9.36
C ASP A 153 -4.42 5.05 -8.57
N ALA A 154 -3.71 4.51 -7.57
CA ALA A 154 -2.76 5.26 -6.76
C ALA A 154 -1.61 5.83 -7.60
N ALA A 155 -1.04 5.04 -8.50
CA ALA A 155 0.01 5.46 -9.42
C ALA A 155 -0.49 6.57 -10.37
N HIS A 156 -1.62 6.36 -11.01
CA HIS A 156 -2.19 7.29 -12.00
C HIS A 156 -2.62 8.63 -11.39
N LYS A 157 -3.20 8.65 -10.18
CA LYS A 157 -3.49 9.89 -9.45
C LYS A 157 -2.24 10.74 -9.23
N ASN A 158 -1.08 10.10 -9.09
CA ASN A 158 0.21 10.75 -8.90
C ASN A 158 1.01 10.92 -10.21
N GLY A 159 0.43 10.60 -11.36
CA GLY A 159 1.06 10.73 -12.68
C GLY A 159 2.17 9.72 -12.96
N THR A 160 2.20 8.61 -12.25
CA THR A 160 3.15 7.51 -12.41
C THR A 160 2.57 6.45 -13.34
N ARG A 161 3.37 5.95 -14.27
CA ARG A 161 3.01 4.79 -15.11
C ARG A 161 3.09 3.51 -14.30
N MET A 162 2.19 2.54 -14.59
CA MET A 162 2.18 1.24 -13.97
C MET A 162 2.31 0.12 -15.00
N TYR A 163 3.31 -0.75 -14.82
CA TYR A 163 3.51 -1.95 -15.66
C TYR A 163 3.13 -3.22 -14.92
N GLY A 164 2.46 -4.15 -15.61
CA GLY A 164 2.30 -5.52 -15.16
C GLY A 164 3.62 -6.30 -15.27
N GLY A 165 3.85 -7.28 -14.38
CA GLY A 165 5.10 -8.05 -14.35
C GLY A 165 5.00 -9.39 -15.05
N ILE A 166 6.01 -9.74 -15.84
CA ILE A 166 6.16 -11.03 -16.52
C ILE A 166 7.51 -11.62 -16.15
N ALA A 167 7.52 -12.72 -15.40
CA ALA A 167 8.76 -13.35 -14.95
C ALA A 167 9.01 -14.69 -15.62
N PHE A 168 10.27 -15.01 -15.85
CA PHE A 168 10.77 -16.30 -16.27
C PHE A 168 9.97 -16.96 -17.44
N PHE A 169 9.57 -16.13 -18.39
CA PHE A 169 8.72 -16.53 -19.49
C PHE A 169 9.33 -17.61 -20.41
N GLU A 170 10.62 -17.85 -20.35
CA GLU A 170 11.28 -18.94 -21.07
C GLU A 170 10.80 -20.32 -20.65
N SER A 171 10.33 -20.45 -19.40
CA SER A 171 9.81 -21.71 -18.85
C SER A 171 8.30 -21.86 -18.95
N TRP A 172 7.59 -20.89 -19.54
CA TRP A 172 6.15 -20.95 -19.62
C TRP A 172 5.64 -21.87 -20.72
N ASN A 173 4.65 -22.66 -20.37
CA ASN A 173 4.04 -23.64 -21.25
C ASN A 173 2.53 -23.52 -21.29
N ASP A 174 1.92 -23.94 -22.39
CA ASP A 174 0.47 -23.90 -22.58
C ASP A 174 -0.30 -25.01 -21.84
N ASP A 175 0.38 -25.96 -21.27
CA ASP A 175 -0.16 -27.02 -20.41
C ASP A 175 0.56 -27.12 -19.07
N GLY A 176 1.28 -26.04 -18.69
CA GLY A 176 2.23 -26.03 -17.58
C GLY A 176 3.57 -26.65 -17.98
N SER A 177 3.78 -27.01 -19.25
CA SER A 177 5.04 -27.48 -19.81
C SER A 177 5.71 -26.41 -20.70
N GLU A 178 6.99 -26.52 -21.07
CA GLU A 178 7.77 -25.44 -21.72
C GLU A 178 7.27 -24.95 -23.08
N GLY A 179 7.01 -23.64 -23.28
CA GLY A 179 6.82 -23.03 -24.59
C GLY A 179 5.61 -22.14 -24.83
N ALA A 180 4.71 -21.93 -23.87
CA ALA A 180 3.53 -21.09 -24.08
C ALA A 180 3.90 -19.66 -24.47
N PHE A 181 4.89 -19.06 -23.81
CA PHE A 181 5.35 -17.72 -24.15
C PHE A 181 6.04 -17.68 -25.51
N GLN A 182 6.85 -18.70 -25.84
CA GLN A 182 7.49 -18.78 -27.14
C GLN A 182 6.43 -18.88 -28.25
N LYS A 183 5.40 -19.69 -28.07
CA LYS A 183 4.26 -19.77 -28.97
C LYS A 183 3.54 -18.44 -29.15
N PHE A 184 3.34 -17.72 -28.05
CA PHE A 184 2.73 -16.41 -28.04
C PHE A 184 3.50 -15.37 -28.89
N ILE A 185 4.82 -15.28 -28.76
CA ILE A 185 5.64 -14.30 -29.53
C ILE A 185 5.97 -14.76 -30.95
N THR A 186 5.87 -16.05 -31.28
CA THR A 186 6.27 -16.57 -32.60
C THR A 186 5.09 -16.85 -33.54
N THR A 187 3.86 -16.95 -33.01
CA THR A 187 2.69 -17.24 -33.84
C THR A 187 2.40 -16.09 -34.79
N LYS A 188 2.47 -16.38 -36.10
CA LYS A 188 2.20 -15.43 -37.17
C LYS A 188 0.73 -15.44 -37.56
N ASN A 189 0.22 -14.31 -38.02
CA ASN A 189 -1.07 -14.23 -38.67
C ASN A 189 -1.01 -14.91 -40.05
N ILE A 190 -1.93 -15.83 -40.30
CA ILE A 190 -1.96 -16.65 -41.52
C ILE A 190 -2.74 -15.94 -42.63
N ASN A 191 -3.63 -15.01 -42.31
CA ASN A 191 -4.66 -14.50 -43.22
C ASN A 191 -4.43 -13.06 -43.72
N GLY A 192 -3.18 -12.59 -43.74
CA GLY A 192 -2.89 -11.27 -44.31
C GLY A 192 -3.59 -10.09 -43.62
N THR A 193 -3.76 -10.18 -42.30
CA THR A 193 -4.21 -9.11 -41.44
C THR A 193 -3.13 -8.03 -41.32
N ASP A 194 -3.47 -6.86 -40.81
CA ASP A 194 -2.61 -5.68 -40.70
C ASP A 194 -1.32 -5.89 -39.87
N TYR A 195 -1.20 -7.01 -39.15
CA TYR A 195 -0.10 -7.30 -38.24
C TYR A 195 0.52 -8.69 -38.53
N ALA A 196 1.85 -8.78 -38.38
CA ALA A 196 2.59 -9.99 -38.62
C ALA A 196 2.41 -11.04 -37.53
N TYR A 197 2.28 -10.62 -36.26
CA TYR A 197 2.14 -11.50 -35.10
C TYR A 197 0.70 -11.55 -34.59
N LYS A 198 0.18 -12.74 -34.35
CA LYS A 198 -1.22 -12.98 -33.94
C LYS A 198 -1.61 -12.20 -32.68
N TYR A 199 -0.70 -12.15 -31.71
CA TYR A 199 -1.02 -11.60 -30.38
C TYR A 199 -0.54 -10.17 -30.17
N SER A 200 0.14 -9.53 -31.12
CA SER A 200 0.69 -8.19 -30.92
C SER A 200 -0.41 -7.16 -30.65
N ARG A 201 -1.52 -7.22 -31.38
CA ARG A 201 -2.68 -6.35 -31.15
C ARG A 201 -3.39 -6.67 -29.85
N ALA A 202 -3.58 -7.96 -29.54
CA ALA A 202 -4.19 -8.40 -28.28
C ALA A 202 -3.39 -7.94 -27.05
N PHE A 203 -2.08 -7.95 -27.15
CA PHE A 203 -1.19 -7.51 -26.10
C PHE A 203 -1.38 -6.02 -25.77
N VAL A 204 -1.49 -5.18 -26.79
CA VAL A 204 -1.76 -3.76 -26.61
C VAL A 204 -3.17 -3.50 -26.07
N ASN A 205 -4.16 -4.17 -26.67
CA ASN A 205 -5.55 -3.98 -26.27
C ASN A 205 -5.82 -4.45 -24.83
N ALA A 206 -5.17 -5.54 -24.39
CA ALA A 206 -5.30 -6.02 -23.01
C ALA A 206 -4.72 -5.02 -22.02
N ALA A 207 -3.50 -4.52 -22.24
CA ALA A 207 -2.93 -3.49 -21.37
C ALA A 207 -3.85 -2.27 -21.25
N ALA A 208 -4.30 -1.74 -22.39
CA ALA A 208 -5.20 -0.58 -22.42
C ALA A 208 -6.53 -0.86 -21.72
N PHE A 209 -7.13 -2.04 -21.90
CA PHE A 209 -8.41 -2.41 -21.28
C PHE A 209 -8.30 -2.53 -19.76
N PHE A 210 -7.20 -3.08 -19.25
CA PHE A 210 -6.98 -3.21 -17.79
C PHE A 210 -6.43 -1.92 -17.14
N GLY A 211 -6.02 -0.94 -17.95
CA GLY A 211 -5.47 0.32 -17.46
C GLY A 211 -3.98 0.26 -17.14
N ASN A 212 -3.27 -0.81 -17.53
CA ASN A 212 -1.82 -0.86 -17.44
C ASN A 212 -1.18 -0.03 -18.56
N ASP A 213 -0.06 0.66 -18.26
CA ASP A 213 0.71 1.43 -19.25
C ASP A 213 1.72 0.57 -20.01
N GLY A 214 1.71 -0.73 -19.78
CA GLY A 214 2.59 -1.68 -20.44
C GLY A 214 2.96 -2.87 -19.58
N TYR A 215 4.05 -3.52 -19.95
CA TYR A 215 4.50 -4.76 -19.31
C TYR A 215 5.98 -4.72 -18.99
N ASN A 216 6.36 -5.40 -17.91
CA ASN A 216 7.72 -5.49 -17.42
C ASN A 216 8.20 -6.94 -17.39
N TYR A 217 9.23 -7.26 -18.15
CA TYR A 217 9.83 -8.59 -18.24
C TYR A 217 10.97 -8.77 -17.27
N ASN A 218 10.98 -9.92 -16.58
CA ASN A 218 12.20 -10.47 -15.99
C ASN A 218 12.76 -11.53 -16.95
N SER A 219 13.79 -11.17 -17.72
CA SER A 219 14.40 -12.06 -18.70
C SER A 219 15.84 -12.40 -18.34
N GLU A 220 16.06 -13.61 -17.89
CA GLU A 220 17.38 -14.13 -17.52
C GLU A 220 17.92 -15.19 -18.49
N GLY A 221 17.13 -15.56 -19.47
CA GLY A 221 17.48 -16.50 -20.55
C GLY A 221 18.10 -15.81 -21.77
N THR A 222 17.87 -16.40 -22.95
CA THR A 222 18.41 -15.89 -24.22
C THR A 222 17.32 -15.59 -25.25
N ILE A 223 16.04 -15.82 -24.92
CA ILE A 223 14.92 -15.65 -25.85
C ILE A 223 14.80 -14.20 -26.36
N TYR A 224 15.16 -13.20 -25.55
CA TYR A 224 15.17 -11.81 -25.93
C TYR A 224 16.17 -11.47 -27.07
N GLN A 225 17.11 -12.37 -27.34
CA GLN A 225 18.06 -12.26 -28.45
C GLN A 225 17.49 -12.78 -29.77
N THR A 226 16.31 -13.39 -29.77
CA THR A 226 15.70 -13.92 -30.99
C THR A 226 15.05 -12.83 -31.83
N SER A 227 15.06 -13.02 -33.14
CA SER A 227 14.44 -12.10 -34.07
C SER A 227 12.92 -11.98 -33.89
N ASP A 228 12.27 -13.06 -33.43
CA ASP A 228 10.83 -13.07 -33.18
C ASP A 228 10.48 -12.25 -31.92
N PHE A 229 11.23 -12.38 -30.84
CA PHE A 229 11.01 -11.56 -29.64
C PHE A 229 11.11 -10.05 -29.96
N VAL A 230 12.21 -9.66 -30.59
CA VAL A 230 12.44 -8.24 -30.97
C VAL A 230 11.40 -7.78 -32.00
N GLY A 231 11.10 -8.62 -32.99
CA GLY A 231 10.10 -8.31 -34.02
C GLY A 231 8.69 -8.15 -33.49
N PHE A 232 8.27 -9.04 -32.57
CA PHE A 232 6.99 -8.96 -31.89
C PHE A 232 6.84 -7.64 -31.12
N HIS A 233 7.83 -7.29 -30.28
CA HIS A 233 7.75 -6.09 -29.47
C HIS A 233 7.90 -4.79 -30.28
N ALA A 234 8.68 -4.80 -31.36
CA ALA A 234 8.72 -3.68 -32.31
C ALA A 234 7.33 -3.44 -32.95
N GLU A 235 6.62 -4.51 -33.31
CA GLU A 235 5.25 -4.41 -33.81
C GLU A 235 4.29 -3.92 -32.71
N VAL A 236 4.40 -4.43 -31.48
CA VAL A 236 3.62 -3.95 -30.33
C VAL A 236 3.81 -2.42 -30.10
N LYS A 237 5.04 -1.94 -30.09
CA LYS A 237 5.32 -0.50 -29.97
C LYS A 237 4.74 0.30 -31.12
N LYS A 238 4.87 -0.20 -32.36
CA LYS A 238 4.26 0.43 -33.51
C LYS A 238 2.74 0.52 -33.38
N ILE A 239 2.07 -0.57 -32.97
CA ILE A 239 0.63 -0.60 -32.76
C ILE A 239 0.21 0.42 -31.71
N ALA A 240 0.89 0.45 -30.56
CA ALA A 240 0.58 1.41 -29.50
C ALA A 240 0.72 2.86 -29.98
N ASN A 241 1.78 3.17 -30.75
CA ASN A 241 1.99 4.48 -31.34
C ASN A 241 0.90 4.85 -32.37
N ASP A 242 0.57 3.93 -33.29
CA ASP A 242 -0.46 4.14 -34.31
C ASP A 242 -1.85 4.38 -33.68
N LEU A 243 -2.06 3.83 -32.50
CA LEU A 243 -3.29 3.97 -31.73
C LEU A 243 -3.28 5.20 -30.80
N ASN A 244 -2.18 5.95 -30.74
CA ASN A 244 -1.97 7.08 -29.84
C ASN A 244 -2.17 6.71 -28.36
N ILE A 245 -1.72 5.52 -27.94
CA ILE A 245 -1.68 5.14 -26.53
C ILE A 245 -0.44 5.79 -25.94
N LEU A 246 -0.65 6.90 -25.24
CA LEU A 246 0.43 7.65 -24.62
C LEU A 246 1.03 6.84 -23.45
N GLY A 247 2.36 6.85 -23.35
CA GLY A 247 3.06 6.23 -22.23
C GLY A 247 3.21 4.71 -22.29
N PHE A 248 2.64 4.02 -23.29
CA PHE A 248 2.77 2.58 -23.42
C PHE A 248 4.24 2.16 -23.56
N GLY A 249 4.69 1.29 -22.67
CA GLY A 249 6.06 0.81 -22.65
C GLY A 249 6.20 -0.69 -22.46
N ILE A 250 7.42 -1.16 -22.66
CA ILE A 250 7.83 -2.56 -22.48
C ILE A 250 9.13 -2.53 -21.69
N GLY A 251 9.03 -2.74 -20.39
CA GLY A 251 10.18 -2.88 -19.50
C GLY A 251 10.90 -4.19 -19.74
N GLN A 252 12.20 -4.15 -19.89
CA GLN A 252 13.02 -5.36 -20.08
C GLN A 252 14.21 -5.36 -19.14
N TYR A 253 14.15 -6.21 -18.11
CA TYR A 253 15.31 -6.57 -17.34
C TYR A 253 16.14 -7.61 -18.09
N THR A 254 17.45 -7.42 -18.06
CA THR A 254 18.40 -8.39 -18.62
C THR A 254 19.60 -8.58 -17.70
N MET A 255 20.32 -9.67 -17.85
CA MET A 255 21.59 -9.89 -17.12
C MET A 255 22.73 -8.96 -17.57
N ASN A 256 22.49 -8.05 -18.50
CA ASN A 256 23.51 -7.14 -19.04
C ASN A 256 23.62 -5.88 -18.18
N ALA A 257 24.82 -5.57 -17.73
CA ALA A 257 25.09 -4.38 -16.92
C ALA A 257 25.35 -3.12 -17.76
N SER A 258 25.45 -3.23 -19.10
CA SER A 258 25.73 -2.11 -20.00
C SER A 258 25.26 -2.43 -21.42
N LEU A 259 25.00 -1.37 -22.19
CA LEU A 259 24.78 -1.47 -23.62
C LEU A 259 26.12 -1.33 -24.39
N SER A 260 26.15 -1.98 -25.54
CA SER A 260 27.26 -1.96 -26.48
C SER A 260 26.73 -2.09 -27.91
N ASN A 261 27.56 -1.84 -28.92
CA ASN A 261 27.18 -2.00 -30.32
C ASN A 261 26.70 -3.41 -30.68
N SER A 262 27.07 -4.43 -29.89
CA SER A 262 26.68 -5.84 -30.14
C SER A 262 25.35 -6.25 -29.51
N ASN A 263 24.89 -5.54 -28.46
CA ASN A 263 23.67 -5.94 -27.72
C ASN A 263 22.54 -4.91 -27.78
N ILE A 264 22.79 -3.69 -28.24
CA ILE A 264 21.81 -2.61 -28.20
C ILE A 264 20.54 -2.93 -29.01
N GLY A 265 20.68 -3.64 -30.14
CA GLY A 265 19.55 -3.92 -31.03
C GLY A 265 18.49 -4.85 -30.44
N TYR A 266 18.85 -5.73 -29.48
CA TYR A 266 17.88 -6.60 -28.83
C TYR A 266 17.58 -6.22 -27.37
N LEU A 267 18.35 -5.32 -26.78
CA LEU A 267 18.08 -4.84 -25.42
C LEU A 267 17.33 -3.52 -25.39
N TYR A 268 17.49 -2.68 -26.39
CA TYR A 268 16.93 -1.33 -26.37
C TYR A 268 16.20 -0.98 -27.66
N GLY A 269 16.88 -1.15 -28.81
CA GLY A 269 16.34 -0.81 -30.12
C GLY A 269 17.43 -0.51 -31.13
N ASP A 270 17.04 -0.02 -32.29
CA ASP A 270 17.95 0.36 -33.37
C ASP A 270 17.41 1.53 -34.21
N SER A 271 18.25 2.06 -35.09
CA SER A 271 17.91 3.20 -35.92
C SER A 271 16.77 2.96 -36.94
N GLN A 272 16.41 1.69 -37.22
CA GLN A 272 15.30 1.35 -38.14
C GLN A 272 13.97 1.27 -37.43
N ARG A 273 13.98 0.71 -36.18
CA ARG A 273 12.79 0.41 -35.39
C ARG A 273 12.56 1.41 -34.25
N GLY A 274 13.58 2.22 -33.95
CA GLY A 274 13.58 3.14 -32.82
C GLY A 274 13.78 2.42 -31.50
N GLU A 275 13.45 3.09 -30.41
CA GLU A 275 13.48 2.55 -29.04
C GLU A 275 12.30 1.61 -28.84
N ILE A 276 12.57 0.32 -28.56
CA ILE A 276 11.56 -0.70 -28.38
C ILE A 276 11.23 -0.86 -26.89
N TYR A 277 12.27 -0.88 -26.06
CA TYR A 277 12.17 -1.23 -24.67
C TYR A 277 12.49 -0.07 -23.73
N ASP A 278 11.87 -0.06 -22.55
CA ASP A 278 12.42 0.59 -21.38
C ASP A 278 13.47 -0.37 -20.81
N CYS A 279 14.75 -0.06 -21.06
CA CYS A 279 15.86 -1.00 -20.87
C CYS A 279 16.39 -0.95 -19.44
N MET A 280 16.11 -1.97 -18.64
CA MET A 280 16.66 -2.14 -17.32
C MET A 280 17.99 -2.89 -17.39
N LEU A 281 19.08 -2.18 -17.15
CA LEU A 281 20.41 -2.77 -17.04
C LEU A 281 20.61 -3.34 -15.64
N ASN A 282 21.22 -4.52 -15.57
CA ASN A 282 21.55 -5.16 -14.31
C ASN A 282 22.62 -4.36 -13.54
N TYR A 283 22.60 -4.45 -12.22
CA TYR A 283 23.72 -4.04 -11.41
C TYR A 283 24.90 -4.99 -11.70
N SER A 284 26.12 -4.47 -11.80
CA SER A 284 27.27 -5.35 -11.95
C SER A 284 27.58 -6.06 -10.63
N ALA A 285 28.04 -7.31 -10.70
CA ALA A 285 28.43 -8.10 -9.52
C ALA A 285 29.50 -7.41 -8.63
N ASN A 286 30.21 -6.43 -9.18
CA ASN A 286 31.21 -5.62 -8.47
C ASN A 286 30.67 -4.23 -8.06
N MET A 287 29.39 -3.97 -8.22
CA MET A 287 28.74 -2.70 -7.89
C MET A 287 29.36 -1.45 -8.55
N LEU A 288 30.14 -1.61 -9.61
CA LEU A 288 30.82 -0.53 -10.32
C LEU A 288 30.07 -0.11 -11.60
N TYR A 289 28.76 -0.26 -11.58
CA TYR A 289 27.87 0.01 -12.72
C TYR A 289 28.00 1.43 -13.26
N TYR A 290 28.28 2.43 -12.44
CA TYR A 290 28.53 3.79 -12.89
C TYR A 290 29.68 3.91 -13.91
N ARG A 291 30.63 2.96 -13.88
CA ARG A 291 31.74 2.90 -14.84
C ARG A 291 31.30 2.46 -16.24
N GLY A 292 30.18 1.75 -16.35
CA GLY A 292 29.61 1.34 -17.62
C GLY A 292 28.82 2.45 -18.33
N VAL A 293 28.43 3.50 -17.62
CA VAL A 293 27.58 4.57 -18.16
C VAL A 293 28.18 5.27 -19.39
N PRO A 294 29.47 5.67 -19.42
CA PRO A 294 30.03 6.28 -20.62
C PRO A 294 29.99 5.37 -21.85
N GLY A 295 30.27 4.08 -21.69
CA GLY A 295 30.21 3.10 -22.78
C GLY A 295 28.77 2.90 -23.28
N THR A 296 27.82 2.77 -22.37
CA THR A 296 26.39 2.70 -22.68
C THR A 296 25.92 3.95 -23.45
N THR A 297 26.25 5.15 -22.95
CA THR A 297 25.90 6.41 -23.63
C THR A 297 26.45 6.46 -25.04
N SER A 298 27.73 6.11 -25.23
CA SER A 298 28.36 6.08 -26.55
C SER A 298 27.70 5.08 -27.51
N ALA A 299 27.29 3.91 -27.03
CA ALA A 299 26.60 2.91 -27.85
C ALA A 299 25.20 3.39 -28.26
N VAL A 300 24.46 4.02 -27.34
CA VAL A 300 23.14 4.59 -27.62
C VAL A 300 23.23 5.71 -28.67
N GLU A 301 24.18 6.63 -28.52
CA GLU A 301 24.41 7.73 -29.48
C GLU A 301 24.84 7.21 -30.85
N ALA A 302 25.73 6.21 -30.89
CA ALA A 302 26.16 5.58 -32.14
C ALA A 302 25.02 4.84 -32.86
N ALA A 303 24.02 4.35 -32.14
CA ALA A 303 22.82 3.77 -32.72
C ALA A 303 21.77 4.81 -33.17
N GLY A 304 21.99 6.09 -32.90
CA GLY A 304 21.05 7.17 -33.21
C GLY A 304 19.82 7.17 -32.29
N LEU A 305 19.96 6.67 -31.04
CA LEU A 305 18.91 6.58 -30.03
C LEU A 305 19.17 7.59 -28.89
N SER A 306 18.13 7.82 -28.05
CA SER A 306 18.26 8.65 -26.85
C SER A 306 18.56 7.82 -25.60
N MET A 307 18.93 8.47 -24.50
CA MET A 307 19.10 7.83 -23.19
C MET A 307 17.79 7.79 -22.38
N ASP A 308 16.68 8.27 -22.92
CA ASP A 308 15.44 8.52 -22.16
C ASP A 308 14.81 7.27 -21.56
N ASN A 309 14.99 6.11 -22.19
CA ASN A 309 14.43 4.84 -21.75
C ASN A 309 15.53 3.82 -21.33
N VAL A 310 16.72 4.31 -20.93
CA VAL A 310 17.79 3.45 -20.40
C VAL A 310 17.93 3.68 -18.90
N TYR A 311 17.79 2.62 -18.13
CA TYR A 311 17.78 2.66 -16.67
C TYR A 311 18.88 1.76 -16.11
N GLN A 312 19.72 2.31 -15.23
CA GLN A 312 20.72 1.53 -14.50
C GLN A 312 20.07 0.89 -13.26
N GLY A 313 20.21 -0.41 -13.14
CA GLY A 313 19.67 -1.19 -12.02
C GLY A 313 20.46 -0.98 -10.72
N HIS A 314 19.70 -0.80 -9.64
CA HIS A 314 20.20 -0.76 -8.27
C HIS A 314 19.38 -1.73 -7.42
N LEU A 315 20.06 -2.71 -6.82
CA LEU A 315 19.39 -3.62 -5.89
C LEU A 315 19.08 -2.89 -4.59
N LEU A 316 17.85 -2.96 -4.12
CA LEU A 316 17.39 -2.24 -2.93
C LEU A 316 18.12 -2.72 -1.66
N VAL A 317 18.42 -4.02 -1.58
CA VAL A 317 19.29 -4.59 -0.55
C VAL A 317 20.73 -4.57 -1.01
N GLY A 318 21.62 -4.12 -0.16
CA GLY A 318 23.02 -3.97 -0.51
C GLY A 318 23.28 -2.72 -1.32
N LEU A 319 22.43 -1.72 -1.21
CA LEU A 319 22.71 -0.38 -1.67
C LEU A 319 24.07 0.05 -1.11
N ASP A 320 25.04 0.02 -1.97
CA ASP A 320 26.31 0.67 -1.73
C ASP A 320 26.15 2.12 -2.13
N HIS A 321 25.88 2.95 -1.13
CA HIS A 321 25.56 4.36 -1.34
C HIS A 321 26.70 5.12 -2.02
N ASP A 322 27.93 4.65 -1.92
CA ASP A 322 29.06 5.24 -2.62
C ASP A 322 28.91 5.14 -4.15
N TYR A 323 28.23 4.12 -4.65
CA TYR A 323 28.10 3.93 -6.09
C TYR A 323 26.94 4.66 -6.73
N TRP A 324 25.81 4.75 -6.08
CA TRP A 324 24.69 5.48 -6.70
C TRP A 324 24.89 6.99 -6.68
N ILE A 325 25.66 7.51 -5.73
CA ILE A 325 26.10 8.91 -5.72
C ILE A 325 27.02 9.21 -6.90
N GLN A 326 27.87 8.26 -7.28
CA GLN A 326 28.70 8.40 -8.48
C GLN A 326 27.88 8.65 -9.73
N MET A 327 26.58 8.31 -9.72
CA MET A 327 25.64 8.62 -10.79
C MET A 327 25.38 10.13 -10.93
N ASN A 328 25.81 10.96 -9.99
CA ASN A 328 25.71 12.43 -10.04
C ASN A 328 27.05 13.12 -10.27
N ASN A 329 28.18 12.40 -10.42
CA ASN A 329 29.49 13.00 -10.44
C ASN A 329 29.83 13.84 -11.68
N ASN A 330 29.20 13.56 -12.81
CA ASN A 330 29.42 14.31 -14.04
C ASN A 330 28.20 14.25 -14.98
N ASP A 331 28.21 15.10 -16.00
CA ASP A 331 27.08 15.27 -16.91
C ASP A 331 26.71 13.98 -17.69
N VAL A 332 27.69 13.11 -17.96
CA VAL A 332 27.41 11.83 -18.62
C VAL A 332 26.63 10.91 -17.69
N GLN A 333 27.05 10.81 -16.44
CA GLN A 333 26.37 9.96 -15.44
C GLN A 333 25.00 10.51 -15.06
N LYS A 334 24.85 11.83 -14.97
CA LYS A 334 23.54 12.48 -14.73
C LYS A 334 22.50 12.16 -15.81
N ARG A 335 22.90 11.79 -17.02
CA ARG A 335 21.97 11.42 -18.12
C ARG A 335 21.32 10.05 -17.96
N MET A 336 21.91 9.15 -17.16
CA MET A 336 21.38 7.80 -16.93
C MET A 336 20.19 7.84 -15.98
N ASN A 337 19.07 7.26 -16.38
CA ASN A 337 17.95 6.99 -15.49
C ASN A 337 18.27 5.85 -14.53
N ILE A 338 17.47 5.69 -13.50
CA ILE A 338 17.71 4.71 -12.45
C ILE A 338 16.47 3.85 -12.25
N VAL A 339 16.68 2.54 -12.11
CA VAL A 339 15.67 1.62 -11.61
C VAL A 339 16.16 1.01 -10.29
N ILE A 340 15.31 1.05 -9.26
CA ILE A 340 15.49 0.30 -8.03
C ILE A 340 14.62 -0.95 -8.11
N TRP A 341 15.19 -2.08 -7.74
CA TRP A 341 14.46 -3.33 -7.74
C TRP A 341 14.71 -4.15 -6.47
N GLY A 342 13.77 -5.02 -6.13
CA GLY A 342 13.80 -5.79 -4.90
C GLY A 342 12.60 -6.72 -4.81
N GLU A 343 12.62 -7.78 -5.64
CA GLU A 343 11.57 -8.79 -5.67
C GLU A 343 11.69 -9.83 -4.54
N HIS A 344 12.90 -9.98 -3.98
CA HIS A 344 13.13 -10.93 -2.90
C HIS A 344 12.80 -10.32 -1.55
N ASP A 345 12.30 -11.12 -0.63
CA ASP A 345 12.03 -10.72 0.73
C ASP A 345 13.21 -10.01 1.41
N GLN A 346 14.42 -10.46 1.11
CA GLN A 346 15.66 -9.89 1.64
C GLN A 346 16.04 -8.55 1.02
N SER A 347 15.43 -8.13 -0.07
CA SER A 347 15.76 -6.92 -0.79
C SER A 347 14.70 -5.84 -0.71
N ARG A 348 13.71 -5.99 0.17
CA ARG A 348 12.61 -5.07 0.32
C ARG A 348 12.62 -4.36 1.66
N PHE A 349 12.23 -3.10 1.68
CA PHE A 349 11.96 -2.35 2.91
C PHE A 349 10.87 -2.98 3.77
N PHE A 350 9.99 -3.75 3.17
CA PHE A 350 8.90 -4.44 3.84
C PHE A 350 9.34 -5.46 4.90
N GLN A 351 10.56 -5.98 4.80
CA GLN A 351 11.14 -6.82 5.84
C GLN A 351 11.44 -6.07 7.12
N PHE A 352 11.54 -4.76 7.02
CA PHE A 352 11.76 -3.88 8.16
C PHE A 352 10.47 -3.43 8.81
N ARG A 353 9.37 -4.11 8.53
CA ARG A 353 8.16 -3.96 9.31
C ARG A 353 8.39 -4.49 10.70
N ILE A 354 8.97 -3.67 11.55
CA ILE A 354 9.26 -3.98 12.94
C ILE A 354 8.46 -3.03 13.79
N GLY A 355 7.56 -3.59 14.55
CA GLY A 355 6.76 -2.94 15.54
C GLY A 355 6.21 -3.97 16.49
N GLU A 356 5.74 -3.51 17.57
CA GLU A 356 5.21 -4.29 18.69
C GLU A 356 3.74 -4.61 18.46
N ASP A 357 3.13 -3.81 17.62
CA ASP A 357 1.74 -3.91 17.18
C ASP A 357 1.65 -3.44 15.70
N PRO A 358 0.52 -3.65 15.02
CA PRO A 358 0.33 -3.22 13.65
C PRO A 358 0.53 -1.71 13.40
N LEU A 359 0.13 -0.85 14.36
CA LEU A 359 0.30 0.60 14.25
C LEU A 359 1.77 1.01 14.29
N SER A 360 2.52 0.51 15.26
CA SER A 360 3.95 0.77 15.37
C SER A 360 4.73 0.20 14.18
N THR A 361 4.34 -0.97 13.69
CA THR A 361 4.90 -1.60 12.49
C THR A 361 4.74 -0.69 11.27
N GLN A 362 3.54 -0.21 10.98
CA GLN A 362 3.28 0.69 9.86
C GLN A 362 3.99 2.05 10.03
N SER A 363 4.00 2.59 11.24
CA SER A 363 4.70 3.85 11.53
C SER A 363 6.20 3.73 11.27
N ASN A 364 6.83 2.67 11.75
CA ASN A 364 8.26 2.42 11.55
C ASN A 364 8.57 2.18 10.07
N TYR A 365 7.73 1.44 9.37
CA TYR A 365 7.84 1.23 7.93
C TYR A 365 7.80 2.56 7.16
N GLN A 366 6.84 3.44 7.43
CA GLN A 366 6.74 4.74 6.77
C GLN A 366 7.96 5.62 7.06
N LYS A 367 8.43 5.67 8.30
CA LYS A 367 9.64 6.42 8.68
C LYS A 367 10.89 5.90 7.96
N LEU A 368 11.01 4.58 7.83
CA LEU A 368 12.12 3.96 7.13
C LEU A 368 12.09 4.29 5.62
N MET A 369 10.93 4.17 5.00
CA MET A 369 10.73 4.56 3.61
C MET A 369 11.07 6.04 3.40
N GLU A 370 10.60 6.92 4.26
CA GLU A 370 10.90 8.35 4.18
C GLU A 370 12.41 8.64 4.26
N LYS A 371 13.14 7.97 5.14
CA LYS A 371 14.60 8.07 5.20
C LYS A 371 15.27 7.60 3.92
N ALA A 372 14.82 6.51 3.36
CA ALA A 372 15.40 5.98 2.12
C ALA A 372 15.15 6.91 0.93
N PHE A 373 13.96 7.47 0.81
CA PHE A 373 13.60 8.30 -0.34
C PHE A 373 13.92 9.78 -0.16
N SER A 374 13.59 10.38 0.99
CA SER A 374 13.74 11.82 1.20
C SER A 374 14.99 12.22 2.02
N GLY A 375 15.76 11.26 2.48
CA GLY A 375 16.94 11.47 3.32
C GLY A 375 16.67 11.25 4.82
N ALA A 376 17.73 11.08 5.58
CA ALA A 376 17.69 10.67 6.98
C ALA A 376 16.88 11.60 7.88
N ASN A 377 16.93 12.89 7.65
CA ASN A 377 16.15 13.91 8.37
C ASN A 377 14.77 14.18 7.75
N ARG A 378 14.43 13.49 6.67
CA ARG A 378 13.17 13.64 5.93
C ARG A 378 12.91 15.06 5.41
N ASN A 379 13.93 15.88 5.32
CA ASN A 379 13.79 17.25 4.84
C ASN A 379 14.57 17.46 3.54
N PRO A 380 13.92 17.80 2.45
CA PRO A 380 14.57 17.91 1.15
C PRO A 380 15.58 19.06 1.03
N LEU A 381 15.55 20.07 1.91
CA LEU A 381 16.53 21.16 1.95
C LEU A 381 17.80 20.83 2.75
N SER A 382 17.71 19.89 3.69
CA SER A 382 18.80 19.55 4.61
C SER A 382 19.24 18.12 4.37
N ARG A 383 19.92 17.91 3.27
CA ARG A 383 20.44 16.60 2.89
C ARG A 383 21.79 16.39 3.53
N PRO A 384 21.99 15.28 4.26
CA PRO A 384 23.29 14.99 4.87
C PRO A 384 24.36 14.82 3.77
N GLU A 385 25.57 15.24 4.10
CA GLU A 385 26.73 14.91 3.25
C GLU A 385 26.98 13.41 3.32
N ILE A 386 27.30 12.87 2.16
CA ILE A 386 27.69 11.48 2.03
C ILE A 386 29.10 11.31 2.57
N ASN A 387 29.26 10.49 3.55
CA ASN A 387 30.58 10.08 4.00
C ASN A 387 30.89 8.65 3.54
N ASN A 388 32.15 8.36 3.27
CA ASN A 388 32.62 7.06 2.82
C ASN A 388 32.51 5.95 3.89
N ALA A 389 31.87 6.21 5.03
CA ALA A 389 31.66 5.24 6.11
C ALA A 389 30.37 4.45 5.94
N TRP A 390 29.63 4.65 4.85
CA TRP A 390 28.43 3.93 4.54
C TRP A 390 28.73 2.49 4.18
N GLY A 391 28.42 1.61 5.11
CA GLY A 391 28.41 0.19 4.83
C GLY A 391 27.26 -0.19 3.91
N LYS A 392 27.31 -1.38 3.40
CA LYS A 392 26.18 -1.97 2.66
C LYS A 392 24.95 -1.95 3.56
N PHE A 393 23.82 -1.52 3.00
CA PHE A 393 22.52 -1.71 3.61
C PHE A 393 22.28 -3.21 3.77
N GLN A 394 22.52 -3.74 4.94
CA GLN A 394 22.32 -5.17 5.23
C GLN A 394 21.08 -5.34 6.07
N VAL A 395 20.21 -6.20 5.61
CA VAL A 395 18.85 -6.41 6.06
C VAL A 395 18.75 -7.28 7.31
N ALA A 396 19.83 -7.69 7.92
CA ALA A 396 19.75 -8.64 9.03
C ALA A 396 19.06 -8.10 10.29
N ASP A 397 18.92 -6.77 10.40
CA ASP A 397 18.35 -6.14 11.59
C ASP A 397 17.79 -4.75 11.21
N ALA A 398 16.51 -4.51 11.50
CA ALA A 398 15.90 -3.22 11.22
C ALA A 398 16.48 -2.06 12.03
N SER A 399 17.02 -2.32 13.21
CA SER A 399 17.73 -1.31 13.98
C SER A 399 18.98 -0.85 13.24
N GLN A 400 19.71 -1.78 12.63
CA GLN A 400 20.87 -1.48 11.79
C GLN A 400 20.47 -0.74 10.51
N ALA A 401 19.37 -1.14 9.86
CA ALA A 401 18.86 -0.44 8.70
C ALA A 401 18.50 1.01 9.01
N ASN A 402 17.84 1.22 10.13
CA ASN A 402 17.47 2.55 10.61
C ASN A 402 18.72 3.39 10.93
N GLU A 403 19.74 2.80 11.53
CA GLU A 403 21.02 3.44 11.81
C GLU A 403 21.79 3.78 10.52
N GLN A 404 21.87 2.85 9.59
CA GLN A 404 22.52 3.04 8.31
C GLN A 404 21.88 4.16 7.49
N LEU A 405 20.56 4.29 7.52
CA LEU A 405 19.84 5.36 6.84
C LEU A 405 19.96 6.73 7.53
N ASN A 406 20.51 6.84 8.73
CA ASN A 406 20.64 8.12 9.44
C ASN A 406 21.50 9.16 8.72
N ASN A 407 22.36 8.73 7.80
CA ASN A 407 23.18 9.63 6.98
C ASN A 407 22.76 9.63 5.50
N SER A 408 21.63 9.01 5.15
CA SER A 408 21.18 8.93 3.76
C SER A 408 20.82 10.29 3.20
N PRO A 409 21.35 10.67 2.02
CA PRO A 409 20.86 11.85 1.31
C PRO A 409 19.47 11.60 0.70
N GLY A 410 19.00 10.35 0.68
CA GLY A 410 17.78 9.92 0.03
C GLY A 410 17.86 9.86 -1.49
N PHE A 411 17.03 9.03 -2.10
CA PHE A 411 16.91 8.96 -3.57
C PHE A 411 16.49 10.29 -4.17
N ALA A 412 15.70 11.09 -3.43
CA ALA A 412 15.30 12.42 -3.84
C ALA A 412 16.47 13.39 -4.12
N SER A 413 17.68 13.09 -3.64
CA SER A 413 18.88 13.87 -4.00
C SER A 413 19.26 13.76 -5.48
N MET A 414 18.68 12.83 -6.19
CA MET A 414 19.01 12.53 -7.58
C MET A 414 17.85 12.82 -8.55
N PHE A 415 16.64 13.01 -8.03
CA PHE A 415 15.41 13.19 -8.82
C PHE A 415 14.67 14.45 -8.39
N ALA A 416 14.09 15.14 -9.37
CA ALA A 416 13.18 16.24 -9.12
C ALA A 416 11.85 15.72 -8.56
N GLU A 417 11.27 16.48 -7.64
CA GLU A 417 9.93 16.23 -7.15
C GLU A 417 8.90 16.46 -8.26
N ARG A 418 7.93 15.56 -8.38
CA ARG A 418 6.92 15.58 -9.41
C ARG A 418 5.56 15.97 -8.83
N THR A 419 4.75 16.70 -9.57
CA THR A 419 3.37 16.99 -9.20
C THR A 419 2.43 16.70 -10.36
N ALA A 420 1.32 16.02 -10.02
CA ALA A 420 0.20 15.75 -10.91
C ALA A 420 -1.07 16.55 -10.50
N ILE A 421 -0.92 17.52 -9.60
CA ILE A 421 -2.06 18.27 -9.05
C ILE A 421 -2.42 19.43 -9.97
N GLY A 422 -3.51 19.28 -10.71
CA GLY A 422 -4.04 20.23 -11.68
C GLY A 422 -5.04 19.56 -12.63
N PRO A 423 -5.50 20.23 -13.70
CA PRO A 423 -5.19 21.61 -14.10
C PRO A 423 -6.05 22.68 -13.38
N SER A 424 -7.04 22.29 -12.61
CA SER A 424 -8.00 23.20 -11.97
C SER A 424 -8.45 22.70 -10.59
N LEU A 425 -9.02 23.60 -9.81
CA LEU A 425 -9.75 23.26 -8.59
C LEU A 425 -10.94 22.33 -8.88
N PRO A 426 -11.33 21.49 -7.92
CA PRO A 426 -10.82 21.38 -6.56
C PRO A 426 -9.57 20.50 -6.44
N PHE A 427 -8.93 20.58 -5.28
CA PHE A 427 -7.96 19.63 -4.77
C PHE A 427 -8.40 19.20 -3.36
N GLU A 428 -8.39 17.90 -3.09
CA GLU A 428 -8.70 17.32 -1.79
C GLU A 428 -7.66 16.29 -1.38
N THR A 429 -7.40 16.22 -0.09
CA THR A 429 -6.65 15.15 0.55
C THR A 429 -7.19 14.92 1.96
N ASN A 430 -7.34 13.67 2.34
CA ASN A 430 -7.58 13.22 3.71
C ASN A 430 -6.29 12.67 4.32
N PHE A 431 -5.18 12.78 3.59
CA PHE A 431 -3.89 12.20 3.93
C PHE A 431 -3.94 10.68 4.09
N SER A 432 -4.83 10.02 3.37
CA SER A 432 -4.97 8.57 3.38
C SER A 432 -3.78 7.90 2.69
N LEU A 433 -3.18 6.93 3.36
CA LEU A 433 -2.14 6.06 2.80
C LEU A 433 -2.70 4.83 2.08
N GLY A 434 -4.02 4.60 2.13
CA GLY A 434 -4.68 3.47 1.48
C GLY A 434 -4.86 2.25 2.40
N ASN A 435 -4.63 2.43 3.69
CA ASN A 435 -4.84 1.40 4.71
C ASN A 435 -5.16 2.02 6.07
N GLY A 436 -5.66 1.21 6.97
CA GLY A 436 -5.95 1.62 8.34
C GLY A 436 -6.31 0.44 9.22
N GLU A 437 -5.93 0.52 10.48
CA GLU A 437 -6.42 -0.40 11.51
C GLU A 437 -7.90 -0.16 11.78
N SER A 438 -8.34 1.09 11.60
CA SER A 438 -9.73 1.51 11.58
C SER A 438 -10.04 2.31 10.33
N TYR A 439 -11.28 2.23 9.85
CA TYR A 439 -11.84 3.16 8.88
C TYR A 439 -12.62 4.23 9.64
N PHE A 440 -12.23 5.46 9.43
CA PHE A 440 -12.86 6.63 10.07
C PHE A 440 -13.77 7.36 9.07
N TYR A 441 -14.92 7.83 9.57
CA TYR A 441 -15.73 8.81 8.90
C TYR A 441 -16.03 9.96 9.86
N LYS A 442 -15.55 11.16 9.54
CA LYS A 442 -15.62 12.37 10.38
C LYS A 442 -15.08 12.13 11.81
N GLY A 443 -13.99 11.36 11.90
CA GLY A 443 -13.33 11.06 13.16
C GLY A 443 -13.99 9.95 13.98
N LYS A 444 -14.99 9.27 13.46
CA LYS A 444 -15.64 8.12 14.09
C LYS A 444 -15.31 6.82 13.37
N VAL A 445 -15.00 5.78 14.11
CA VAL A 445 -14.71 4.46 13.57
C VAL A 445 -16.00 3.82 13.04
N THR A 446 -15.95 3.31 11.82
CA THR A 446 -17.09 2.59 11.21
C THR A 446 -16.83 1.09 11.08
N HIS A 447 -15.61 0.70 10.77
CA HIS A 447 -15.15 -0.69 10.70
C HIS A 447 -13.62 -0.73 10.65
N GLY A 448 -13.03 -1.90 10.50
CA GLY A 448 -11.59 -2.13 10.30
C GLY A 448 -11.18 -3.49 10.84
N PRO A 449 -9.93 -3.91 10.61
CA PRO A 449 -8.90 -3.27 9.77
C PRO A 449 -9.21 -3.32 8.27
N TRP A 450 -8.50 -2.52 7.47
CA TRP A 450 -8.75 -2.43 6.04
C TRP A 450 -7.49 -2.05 5.24
N TYR A 451 -7.50 -2.43 3.95
CA TYR A 451 -6.48 -2.09 2.96
C TYR A 451 -7.14 -1.90 1.59
N ASN A 452 -6.88 -0.79 0.93
CA ASN A 452 -7.28 -0.53 -0.46
C ASN A 452 -6.50 0.66 -1.03
N MET A 453 -5.52 0.40 -1.88
CA MET A 453 -4.68 1.44 -2.49
C MET A 453 -5.45 2.43 -3.37
N SER A 454 -6.64 2.06 -3.88
CA SER A 454 -7.51 3.01 -4.60
C SER A 454 -7.98 4.17 -3.71
N GLN A 455 -7.95 4.01 -2.39
CA GLN A 455 -8.26 5.07 -1.41
C GLN A 455 -7.04 5.89 -0.99
N GLN A 456 -5.85 5.59 -1.53
CA GLN A 456 -4.69 6.42 -1.28
C GLN A 456 -4.88 7.78 -1.94
N ASP A 457 -4.66 8.84 -1.17
CA ASP A 457 -4.67 10.21 -1.68
C ASP A 457 -3.37 10.55 -2.40
N ILE A 458 -3.37 11.67 -3.13
CA ILE A 458 -2.14 12.20 -3.72
C ILE A 458 -1.17 12.55 -2.59
N VAL A 459 0.00 11.94 -2.62
CA VAL A 459 1.03 12.15 -1.60
C VAL A 459 1.60 13.56 -1.67
N PRO A 460 2.03 14.14 -0.53
CA PRO A 460 2.70 15.44 -0.52
C PRO A 460 3.90 15.46 -1.46
N THR A 461 3.98 16.51 -2.30
CA THR A 461 5.09 16.70 -3.23
C THR A 461 6.41 16.80 -2.49
N TYR A 462 6.40 17.49 -1.38
CA TYR A 462 7.57 17.73 -0.54
C TYR A 462 7.45 16.97 0.80
N ARG A 463 8.25 15.96 0.98
CA ARG A 463 8.30 15.09 2.15
C ARG A 463 9.55 15.33 2.98
N TRP A 464 9.60 16.14 3.96
CA TRP A 464 8.71 17.17 4.45
C TRP A 464 9.42 18.50 4.33
N LEU A 465 8.93 19.42 3.53
CA LEU A 465 9.55 20.73 3.38
C LEU A 465 9.10 21.66 4.51
N VAL A 466 9.84 21.63 5.59
CA VAL A 466 9.62 22.50 6.75
C VAL A 466 10.64 23.63 6.73
N THR A 467 10.16 24.88 6.72
CA THR A 467 11.00 26.08 6.57
C THR A 467 10.65 27.13 7.62
N THR A 468 11.54 28.10 7.78
CA THR A 468 11.20 29.30 8.55
C THR A 468 10.08 30.08 7.86
N LYS A 469 9.26 30.75 8.65
CA LYS A 469 8.08 31.50 8.17
C LYS A 469 8.42 32.44 7.01
N ASN A 470 7.62 32.37 5.93
CA ASN A 470 7.76 33.16 4.70
C ASN A 470 9.06 32.89 3.89
N ASN A 471 9.70 31.75 4.07
CA ASN A 471 10.95 31.44 3.40
C ASN A 471 10.95 29.96 2.98
N MET A 472 11.06 29.70 1.68
CA MET A 472 11.05 28.32 1.14
C MET A 472 12.46 27.69 1.05
N THR A 473 13.51 28.41 1.43
CA THR A 473 14.91 27.96 1.23
C THR A 473 15.68 27.75 2.53
N THR A 474 15.13 28.21 3.67
CA THR A 474 15.77 28.07 4.97
C THR A 474 15.07 26.98 5.78
N TYR A 475 15.78 25.90 5.98
CA TYR A 475 15.31 24.75 6.77
C TYR A 475 14.97 25.15 8.20
N ALA A 476 13.91 24.56 8.72
CA ALA A 476 13.52 24.60 10.11
C ALA A 476 13.19 23.19 10.60
N ASN A 477 13.56 22.90 11.85
CA ASN A 477 13.28 21.61 12.50
C ASN A 477 12.48 21.73 13.80
N ASP A 478 11.87 22.89 14.00
CA ASP A 478 11.10 23.17 15.22
C ASP A 478 9.79 22.37 15.26
N ILE A 479 9.17 22.16 14.10
CA ILE A 479 7.94 21.35 13.95
C ILE A 479 8.26 20.08 13.16
N ASN A 480 8.02 18.94 13.79
CA ASN A 480 8.04 17.65 13.14
C ASN A 480 6.70 17.40 12.44
N VAL A 481 6.78 16.78 11.26
CA VAL A 481 5.61 16.35 10.47
C VAL A 481 5.74 14.88 10.15
N GLU A 482 4.70 14.10 10.40
CA GLU A 482 4.69 12.67 10.09
C GLU A 482 3.27 12.18 9.80
N PHE A 483 3.16 11.08 9.03
CA PHE A 483 1.90 10.35 8.95
C PHE A 483 1.64 9.57 10.24
N THR A 484 0.37 9.45 10.60
CA THR A 484 -0.07 8.61 11.72
C THR A 484 -1.34 7.86 11.35
N HIS A 485 -1.44 6.59 11.78
CA HIS A 485 -2.64 5.77 11.71
C HIS A 485 -3.40 5.72 13.03
N GLU A 486 -2.91 6.40 14.06
CA GLU A 486 -3.56 6.38 15.38
C GLU A 486 -4.96 7.01 15.35
N ASP A 487 -5.16 7.99 14.47
CA ASP A 487 -6.43 8.70 14.36
C ASP A 487 -6.55 9.38 12.99
N ALA A 488 -7.76 9.41 12.43
CA ALA A 488 -8.03 10.05 11.15
C ALA A 488 -9.40 10.72 11.13
N TYR A 489 -9.56 11.71 10.25
CA TYR A 489 -10.88 12.32 10.01
C TYR A 489 -11.70 11.48 9.03
N ILE A 490 -11.08 11.08 7.91
CA ILE A 490 -11.66 10.17 6.91
C ILE A 490 -10.59 9.13 6.55
N ALA A 491 -11.01 7.90 6.28
CA ALA A 491 -10.17 6.76 5.92
C ALA A 491 -9.30 6.25 7.08
N GLY A 492 -7.97 6.10 6.94
CA GLY A 492 -7.16 5.35 7.91
C GLY A 492 -5.94 6.08 8.46
N SER A 493 -5.63 7.28 7.97
CA SER A 493 -4.44 8.03 8.41
C SER A 493 -4.64 9.54 8.33
N SER A 494 -3.80 10.28 9.04
CA SER A 494 -3.74 11.73 9.05
C SER A 494 -2.27 12.17 9.14
N ILE A 495 -1.99 13.47 9.13
CA ILE A 495 -0.66 13.99 9.47
C ILE A 495 -0.65 14.57 10.88
N ARG A 496 0.43 14.29 11.61
CA ARG A 496 0.70 14.84 12.94
C ARG A 496 1.73 15.94 12.85
N LEU A 497 1.42 17.08 13.44
CA LEU A 497 2.34 18.19 13.66
C LEU A 497 2.70 18.22 15.14
N SER A 498 3.99 18.21 15.47
CA SER A 498 4.45 18.23 16.86
C SER A 498 5.72 19.05 17.01
N GLY A 499 5.95 19.64 18.19
CA GLY A 499 7.14 20.40 18.49
C GLY A 499 6.86 21.76 19.11
N SER A 500 7.75 22.73 18.84
CA SER A 500 7.62 24.11 19.37
C SER A 500 8.36 25.07 18.45
N THR A 501 7.72 26.17 18.08
CA THR A 501 8.35 27.22 17.28
C THR A 501 8.04 28.58 17.83
N SER A 502 9.06 29.43 18.03
CA SER A 502 8.88 30.79 18.52
C SER A 502 8.53 31.78 17.41
N ALA A 503 9.07 31.60 16.22
CA ALA A 503 8.92 32.48 15.07
C ALA A 503 7.89 32.04 14.05
N GLY A 504 7.49 30.76 14.10
CA GLY A 504 6.62 30.12 13.16
C GLY A 504 7.37 29.35 12.05
N ASN A 505 6.75 28.25 11.59
CA ASN A 505 7.24 27.43 10.49
C ASN A 505 6.19 27.33 9.38
N ASP A 506 6.69 27.34 8.15
CA ASP A 506 5.92 26.97 6.96
C ASP A 506 6.19 25.51 6.60
N ILE A 507 5.12 24.74 6.41
CA ILE A 507 5.15 23.36 5.98
C ILE A 507 4.57 23.34 4.57
N VAL A 508 5.43 23.35 3.56
CA VAL A 508 5.00 23.35 2.17
C VAL A 508 4.75 21.89 1.76
N LEU A 509 3.48 21.55 1.57
CA LEU A 509 3.08 20.17 1.28
C LEU A 509 3.06 19.86 -0.22
N TYR A 510 2.40 20.72 -0.98
CA TYR A 510 2.10 20.45 -2.38
C TYR A 510 2.57 21.57 -3.31
N ARG A 511 3.26 21.20 -4.39
CA ARG A 511 3.37 22.00 -5.60
C ARG A 511 2.18 21.67 -6.48
N THR A 512 1.53 22.67 -7.06
CA THR A 512 0.28 22.49 -7.79
C THR A 512 0.23 23.33 -9.05
N ASN A 513 -0.73 23.05 -9.91
CA ASN A 513 -1.09 23.87 -11.07
C ASN A 513 -2.61 24.03 -11.12
N LEU A 514 -3.21 24.53 -10.02
CA LEU A 514 -4.65 24.55 -9.80
C LEU A 514 -5.23 25.91 -10.21
N LYS A 515 -5.87 25.97 -11.34
CA LYS A 515 -6.57 27.17 -11.79
C LYS A 515 -7.92 27.31 -11.08
N ALA A 516 -8.18 28.46 -10.50
CA ALA A 516 -9.53 28.84 -10.04
C ALA A 516 -10.41 29.10 -11.28
N THR A 517 -11.30 28.17 -11.60
CA THR A 517 -12.16 28.24 -12.78
C THR A 517 -13.40 29.10 -12.54
N GLU A 518 -13.81 29.19 -11.29
CA GLU A 518 -14.88 30.07 -10.79
C GLU A 518 -14.36 30.97 -9.65
N GLY A 519 -15.19 31.79 -9.08
CA GLY A 519 -14.83 32.65 -7.95
C GLY A 519 -15.04 31.94 -6.59
N ASN A 520 -14.83 32.70 -5.50
CA ASN A 520 -15.12 32.27 -4.14
C ASN A 520 -14.32 31.04 -3.71
N VAL A 521 -13.01 31.16 -3.79
CA VAL A 521 -12.11 30.09 -3.34
C VAL A 521 -12.28 29.86 -1.83
N LYS A 522 -12.38 28.60 -1.42
CA LYS A 522 -12.57 28.16 -0.03
C LYS A 522 -11.57 27.07 0.32
N VAL A 523 -11.28 26.99 1.61
CA VAL A 523 -10.52 25.89 2.20
C VAL A 523 -11.38 25.20 3.23
N ASP A 524 -11.62 23.91 3.07
CA ASP A 524 -12.15 23.07 4.14
C ASP A 524 -10.96 22.40 4.82
N LEU A 525 -10.91 22.48 6.15
CA LEU A 525 -9.82 21.93 6.97
C LEU A 525 -10.40 21.26 8.21
N ALA A 526 -10.08 19.98 8.41
CA ALA A 526 -10.38 19.27 9.65
C ALA A 526 -9.11 19.03 10.46
N VAL A 527 -9.18 19.39 11.75
CA VAL A 527 -8.08 19.25 12.69
C VAL A 527 -8.53 18.67 14.03
N LYS A 528 -7.60 18.05 14.75
CA LYS A 528 -7.80 17.59 16.14
C LYS A 528 -6.65 18.09 16.99
N SER A 529 -6.97 18.85 18.04
CA SER A 529 -5.97 19.38 18.98
C SER A 529 -5.48 18.29 19.95
N GLY A 530 -4.21 18.32 20.31
CA GLY A 530 -3.67 17.53 21.42
C GLY A 530 -4.06 18.04 22.82
N LYS A 531 -4.79 19.17 22.92
CA LYS A 531 -5.13 19.84 24.19
C LYS A 531 -6.61 19.81 24.48
N GLU A 532 -6.96 19.62 25.73
CA GLU A 532 -8.33 19.71 26.21
C GLU A 532 -8.85 21.15 26.23
N GLY A 533 -10.16 21.29 26.07
CA GLY A 533 -10.87 22.57 26.15
C GLY A 533 -10.55 23.52 24.98
N THR A 534 -11.23 24.65 24.94
CA THR A 534 -11.05 25.65 23.89
C THR A 534 -9.62 26.18 23.87
N ASN A 535 -8.93 26.03 22.77
CA ASN A 535 -7.55 26.48 22.60
C ASN A 535 -7.30 27.06 21.21
N ALA A 536 -6.30 27.96 21.11
CA ALA A 536 -5.83 28.47 19.83
C ALA A 536 -5.01 27.39 19.12
N THR A 537 -5.30 27.13 17.84
CA THR A 537 -4.57 26.15 17.05
C THR A 537 -3.20 26.62 16.60
N ASN A 538 -2.98 27.94 16.53
CA ASN A 538 -1.82 28.56 15.88
C ASN A 538 -1.57 28.03 14.43
N LEU A 539 -2.57 27.43 13.81
CA LEU A 539 -2.50 26.81 12.50
C LEU A 539 -3.19 27.69 11.45
N SER A 540 -2.57 27.80 10.30
CA SER A 540 -3.15 28.42 9.10
C SER A 540 -2.90 27.51 7.89
N VAL A 541 -3.80 27.55 6.91
CA VAL A 541 -3.48 27.10 5.55
C VAL A 541 -2.76 28.25 4.83
N ILE A 542 -1.74 27.92 4.09
CA ILE A 542 -1.01 28.89 3.27
C ILE A 542 -1.09 28.51 1.79
N LEU A 543 -1.47 29.47 0.96
CA LEU A 543 -1.59 29.31 -0.49
C LEU A 543 -0.67 30.32 -1.18
N ARG A 544 -0.06 29.94 -2.30
CA ARG A 544 0.72 30.88 -3.11
C ARG A 544 0.29 30.82 -4.56
N LYS A 545 0.09 31.99 -5.14
CA LYS A 545 -0.29 32.11 -6.54
C LYS A 545 0.94 32.06 -7.45
N GLN A 546 0.77 31.53 -8.64
CA GLN A 546 1.78 31.59 -9.69
C GLN A 546 2.22 33.03 -9.96
N GLY A 547 3.54 33.24 -10.03
CA GLY A 547 4.12 34.57 -10.24
C GLY A 547 4.16 35.46 -9.00
N SER A 548 3.79 34.97 -7.81
CA SER A 548 3.87 35.69 -6.55
C SER A 548 4.83 35.00 -5.58
N ASN A 549 5.60 35.77 -4.82
CA ASN A 549 6.39 35.27 -3.71
C ASN A 549 5.67 35.40 -2.34
N ALA A 550 4.52 36.05 -2.30
CA ALA A 550 3.75 36.26 -1.08
C ALA A 550 2.79 35.09 -0.83
N TRP A 551 2.73 34.65 0.41
CA TRP A 551 1.74 33.70 0.87
C TRP A 551 0.42 34.39 1.20
N ILE A 552 -0.68 33.76 0.81
CA ILE A 552 -2.02 34.05 1.31
C ILE A 552 -2.21 33.14 2.52
N GLU A 553 -2.38 33.72 3.69
CA GLU A 553 -2.56 32.99 4.95
C GLU A 553 -4.03 32.97 5.33
N VAL A 554 -4.54 31.76 5.61
CA VAL A 554 -5.94 31.49 5.98
C VAL A 554 -5.94 30.86 7.37
N PRO A 555 -6.13 31.63 8.46
CA PRO A 555 -6.08 31.12 9.83
C PRO A 555 -7.25 30.21 10.15
N TYR A 556 -6.97 29.07 10.82
CA TYR A 556 -8.01 28.17 11.32
C TYR A 556 -8.71 28.73 12.57
N GLY A 557 -7.96 29.37 13.46
CA GLY A 557 -8.46 29.97 14.71
C GLY A 557 -8.37 29.03 15.91
N THR A 558 -9.50 28.71 16.54
CA THR A 558 -9.57 27.91 17.77
C THR A 558 -10.24 26.57 17.54
N THR A 559 -9.96 25.60 18.41
CA THR A 559 -10.70 24.33 18.55
C THR A 559 -11.32 24.24 19.94
N SER A 560 -12.33 23.37 20.09
CA SER A 560 -13.01 23.10 21.36
C SER A 560 -12.28 22.07 22.24
N GLY A 561 -11.31 21.32 21.70
CA GLY A 561 -10.54 20.34 22.47
C GLY A 561 -10.01 19.18 21.62
N LYS A 562 -9.87 18.00 22.23
CA LYS A 562 -9.35 16.78 21.63
C LYS A 562 -10.39 16.03 20.74
N THR A 563 -11.20 16.76 20.01
CA THR A 563 -12.15 16.21 19.05
C THR A 563 -11.87 16.74 17.66
N TRP A 564 -12.22 15.99 16.64
CA TRP A 564 -12.13 16.45 15.26
C TRP A 564 -13.12 17.59 15.03
N GLU A 565 -12.63 18.65 14.44
CA GLU A 565 -13.44 19.79 14.01
C GLU A 565 -13.09 20.18 12.57
N ALA A 566 -14.10 20.25 11.71
CA ALA A 566 -13.98 20.73 10.34
C ALA A 566 -14.52 22.15 10.22
N LYS A 567 -13.83 23.00 9.47
CA LYS A 567 -14.25 24.37 9.15
C LYS A 567 -14.04 24.67 7.69
N THR A 568 -15.01 25.40 7.12
CA THR A 568 -14.87 26.05 5.81
C THR A 568 -14.38 27.47 6.02
N LEU A 569 -13.25 27.80 5.40
CA LEU A 569 -12.57 29.08 5.53
C LEU A 569 -12.58 29.81 4.18
N GLU A 570 -13.01 31.06 4.17
CA GLU A 570 -13.02 31.90 2.96
C GLU A 570 -11.59 32.36 2.61
N VAL A 571 -11.23 32.24 1.33
CA VAL A 571 -9.92 32.67 0.82
C VAL A 571 -10.09 33.97 0.07
N SER A 572 -9.50 35.04 0.59
CA SER A 572 -9.38 36.28 -0.14
C SER A 572 -8.07 36.36 -0.93
N GLY A 573 -8.09 37.00 -2.10
CA GLY A 573 -6.87 37.27 -2.89
C GLY A 573 -6.59 36.28 -4.01
N ILE A 574 -7.49 35.34 -4.30
CA ILE A 574 -7.45 34.48 -5.48
C ILE A 574 -8.68 34.77 -6.33
N ALA A 575 -8.45 35.30 -7.53
CA ALA A 575 -9.51 35.63 -8.48
C ALA A 575 -9.70 34.49 -9.50
N LYS A 576 -10.89 34.48 -10.13
CA LYS A 576 -11.16 33.60 -11.27
C LYS A 576 -10.05 33.73 -12.33
N GLY A 577 -9.52 32.59 -12.76
CA GLY A 577 -8.46 32.51 -13.77
C GLY A 577 -7.05 32.47 -13.20
N GLU A 578 -6.84 32.81 -11.93
CA GLU A 578 -5.53 32.70 -11.26
C GLU A 578 -5.20 31.23 -10.92
N VAL A 579 -3.89 30.94 -10.85
CA VAL A 579 -3.38 29.60 -10.58
C VAL A 579 -2.75 29.57 -9.21
N ILE A 580 -3.14 28.59 -8.40
CA ILE A 580 -2.48 28.24 -7.12
C ILE A 580 -1.29 27.35 -7.46
N GLU A 581 -0.10 27.74 -7.03
CA GLU A 581 1.17 27.08 -7.30
C GLU A 581 1.64 26.22 -6.13
N TYR A 582 1.33 26.63 -4.90
CA TYR A 582 1.69 25.91 -3.69
C TYR A 582 0.55 25.89 -2.68
N ILE A 583 0.43 24.79 -1.97
CA ILE A 583 -0.45 24.59 -0.82
C ILE A 583 0.40 24.08 0.35
N GLY A 584 0.22 24.66 1.51
CA GLY A 584 0.91 24.25 2.72
C GLY A 584 0.15 24.62 4.00
N LEU A 585 0.78 24.32 5.10
CA LEU A 585 0.34 24.67 6.43
C LEU A 585 1.35 25.63 7.06
N ARG A 586 0.90 26.46 8.00
CA ARG A 586 1.76 27.32 8.80
C ARG A 586 1.43 27.10 10.26
N VAL A 587 2.43 26.74 11.05
CA VAL A 587 2.33 26.81 12.51
C VAL A 587 2.91 28.15 12.92
N ASN A 588 2.07 29.06 13.38
CA ASN A 588 2.48 30.34 13.92
C ASN A 588 3.14 30.13 15.29
N GLY A 589 3.85 31.16 15.81
CA GLY A 589 4.60 31.01 17.03
C GLY A 589 3.81 30.37 18.16
N THR A 590 4.34 29.30 18.75
CA THR A 590 3.75 28.59 19.89
C THR A 590 4.48 28.95 21.17
N THR A 591 3.75 29.15 22.26
CA THR A 591 4.32 29.35 23.60
C THR A 591 4.50 28.04 24.36
N ALA A 592 3.90 26.94 23.86
CA ALA A 592 3.97 25.63 24.46
C ALA A 592 5.09 24.79 23.79
N SER A 593 5.86 24.07 24.61
CA SER A 593 6.89 23.14 24.15
C SER A 593 6.32 21.79 23.64
N ASP A 594 5.02 21.59 23.81
CA ASP A 594 4.29 20.35 23.59
C ASP A 594 3.17 20.54 22.55
N TYR A 595 3.39 21.36 21.53
CA TYR A 595 2.41 21.54 20.47
C TYR A 595 2.14 20.22 19.76
N GLN A 596 0.87 19.84 19.68
CA GLN A 596 0.39 18.68 18.94
C GLN A 596 -0.90 19.02 18.20
N MET A 597 -0.95 18.70 16.91
CA MET A 597 -2.12 18.88 16.07
C MET A 597 -2.18 17.77 15.02
N LEU A 598 -3.31 17.11 14.89
CA LEU A 598 -3.62 16.25 13.75
C LEU A 598 -4.35 17.06 12.67
N VAL A 599 -4.02 16.81 11.42
CA VAL A 599 -4.71 17.36 10.24
C VAL A 599 -5.18 16.18 9.40
N GLY A 600 -6.47 15.99 9.28
CA GLY A 600 -7.09 14.81 8.67
C GLY A 600 -7.89 15.09 7.42
N HIS A 601 -8.07 16.35 7.03
CA HIS A 601 -8.73 16.75 5.79
C HIS A 601 -8.28 18.14 5.37
N LEU A 602 -8.02 18.30 4.08
CA LEU A 602 -7.72 19.58 3.46
C LEU A 602 -8.31 19.58 2.05
N ARG A 603 -9.26 20.49 1.79
CA ARG A 603 -9.81 20.70 0.44
C ARG A 603 -9.71 22.17 0.07
N VAL A 604 -9.21 22.46 -1.13
CA VAL A 604 -9.25 23.79 -1.74
C VAL A 604 -10.19 23.72 -2.93
N SER A 605 -11.24 24.52 -2.94
CA SER A 605 -12.30 24.47 -3.95
C SER A 605 -12.75 25.88 -4.37
N ASP A 606 -13.44 25.98 -5.51
CA ASP A 606 -14.15 27.17 -5.98
C ASP A 606 -15.64 26.85 -6.21
N ASP A 607 -16.40 27.76 -6.78
CA ASP A 607 -17.84 27.57 -7.00
C ASP A 607 -18.20 26.69 -8.22
N ARG A 608 -17.23 26.01 -8.82
CA ARG A 608 -17.50 25.06 -9.91
C ARG A 608 -18.49 23.98 -9.45
N LYS A 609 -19.44 23.64 -10.31
CA LYS A 609 -20.37 22.53 -10.15
C LYS A 609 -20.49 21.74 -11.45
N VAL A 610 -20.46 20.43 -11.37
CA VAL A 610 -20.69 19.51 -12.49
C VAL A 610 -21.64 18.38 -12.05
N ASN A 611 -22.44 17.89 -12.98
CA ASN A 611 -23.25 16.70 -12.75
C ASN A 611 -22.36 15.46 -12.82
N VAL A 612 -22.68 14.46 -12.01
CA VAL A 612 -21.97 13.17 -11.95
C VAL A 612 -22.84 12.07 -12.55
N ALA A 613 -22.22 11.09 -13.19
CA ALA A 613 -22.91 9.91 -13.69
C ALA A 613 -23.45 9.08 -12.50
N PRO A 614 -24.76 8.73 -12.48
CA PRO A 614 -25.29 7.79 -11.51
C PRO A 614 -24.80 6.37 -11.82
N LEU A 615 -25.00 5.44 -10.91
CA LEU A 615 -24.84 4.03 -11.23
C LEU A 615 -25.89 3.59 -12.24
N ARG A 616 -25.54 2.64 -13.10
CA ARG A 616 -26.52 1.97 -13.97
C ARG A 616 -27.50 1.21 -13.10
N GLU A 617 -28.79 1.35 -13.40
CA GLU A 617 -29.87 0.73 -12.61
C GLU A 617 -29.64 -0.79 -12.48
N ASN A 618 -29.78 -1.30 -11.26
CA ASN A 618 -29.58 -2.73 -10.91
C ASN A 618 -28.18 -3.30 -11.23
N SER A 619 -27.17 -2.44 -11.36
CA SER A 619 -25.81 -2.91 -11.62
C SER A 619 -25.03 -3.29 -10.36
N LEU A 620 -25.44 -2.79 -9.18
CA LEU A 620 -24.78 -3.12 -7.92
C LEU A 620 -25.01 -4.58 -7.55
N VAL A 621 -23.92 -5.34 -7.49
CA VAL A 621 -23.89 -6.75 -7.08
C VAL A 621 -23.10 -6.88 -5.79
N VAL A 622 -23.63 -7.65 -4.85
CA VAL A 622 -23.01 -7.94 -3.56
C VAL A 622 -22.81 -9.45 -3.39
N GLU A 623 -21.62 -9.83 -2.95
CA GLU A 623 -21.25 -11.18 -2.55
C GLU A 623 -20.77 -11.15 -1.10
N VAL A 624 -21.44 -11.91 -0.22
CA VAL A 624 -20.99 -12.08 1.17
C VAL A 624 -19.80 -13.02 1.19
N LYS A 625 -18.70 -12.56 1.73
CA LYS A 625 -17.46 -13.34 1.84
C LYS A 625 -17.32 -13.98 3.21
N GLU A 626 -17.81 -13.30 4.23
CA GLU A 626 -17.78 -13.77 5.61
C GLU A 626 -18.93 -13.13 6.39
N GLU A 627 -19.50 -13.87 7.31
CA GLU A 627 -20.52 -13.39 8.23
C GLU A 627 -20.37 -14.10 9.58
N THR A 628 -20.37 -13.31 10.64
CA THR A 628 -20.38 -13.78 12.03
C THR A 628 -21.59 -13.24 12.77
N THR A 629 -21.76 -13.57 14.06
CA THR A 629 -22.81 -12.98 14.89
C THR A 629 -22.65 -11.46 15.08
N ALA A 630 -21.49 -10.87 14.80
CA ALA A 630 -21.21 -9.46 15.09
C ALA A 630 -20.76 -8.64 13.87
N ALA A 631 -20.32 -9.28 12.80
CA ALA A 631 -19.74 -8.58 11.66
C ALA A 631 -20.01 -9.25 10.31
N LEU A 632 -19.85 -8.50 9.25
CA LEU A 632 -20.08 -8.90 7.88
C LEU A 632 -18.96 -8.40 6.96
N SER A 633 -18.49 -9.24 6.05
CA SER A 633 -17.53 -8.87 5.00
C SER A 633 -18.15 -9.10 3.63
N VAL A 634 -18.04 -8.11 2.75
CA VAL A 634 -18.68 -8.13 1.43
C VAL A 634 -17.72 -7.73 0.31
N LYS A 635 -17.95 -8.31 -0.84
CA LYS A 635 -17.33 -7.97 -2.11
C LYS A 635 -18.39 -7.39 -3.02
N LEU A 636 -18.08 -6.27 -3.64
CA LEU A 636 -19.04 -5.46 -4.40
C LEU A 636 -18.50 -5.16 -5.78
N ASN A 637 -19.36 -5.12 -6.78
CA ASN A 637 -19.09 -4.45 -8.04
C ASN A 637 -20.34 -3.75 -8.56
N TRP A 638 -20.12 -2.75 -9.43
CA TRP A 638 -21.18 -1.96 -10.05
C TRP A 638 -20.72 -1.42 -11.40
N GLU A 639 -21.62 -0.78 -12.11
CA GLU A 639 -21.35 -0.13 -13.38
C GLU A 639 -21.94 1.29 -13.36
N PRO A 640 -21.16 2.36 -13.61
CA PRO A 640 -21.71 3.70 -13.83
C PRO A 640 -22.52 3.78 -15.12
N ASN A 641 -23.50 4.63 -15.15
CA ASN A 641 -24.29 4.91 -16.36
C ASN A 641 -23.56 5.91 -17.25
N TYR A 642 -22.54 5.43 -17.97
CA TYR A 642 -21.68 6.28 -18.81
C TYR A 642 -22.35 6.66 -20.14
N ASP A 643 -23.37 5.99 -20.60
CA ASP A 643 -24.02 6.26 -21.89
C ASP A 643 -24.60 7.68 -21.98
N ALA A 644 -24.97 8.26 -20.85
CA ALA A 644 -25.50 9.62 -20.78
C ALA A 644 -24.42 10.71 -20.69
N PHE A 645 -23.17 10.36 -20.43
CA PHE A 645 -22.08 11.29 -20.15
C PHE A 645 -20.93 11.17 -21.14
N SER A 646 -20.60 9.97 -21.57
CA SER A 646 -19.51 9.73 -22.52
C SER A 646 -20.09 9.53 -23.92
N THR A 647 -19.67 10.37 -24.87
CA THR A 647 -19.97 10.22 -26.28
C THR A 647 -18.96 9.31 -26.97
N SER A 648 -17.89 8.96 -26.29
CA SER A 648 -16.85 8.09 -26.79
C SER A 648 -16.35 7.17 -25.69
N ILE A 649 -16.75 5.92 -25.70
CA ILE A 649 -15.96 4.88 -25.08
C ILE A 649 -14.62 4.89 -25.81
N ASP A 650 -13.51 4.90 -25.07
CA ASP A 650 -12.18 4.72 -25.65
C ASP A 650 -12.22 3.53 -26.61
N LYS A 651 -11.47 3.62 -27.70
CA LYS A 651 -11.39 2.55 -28.72
C LYS A 651 -10.99 1.18 -28.16
N PHE A 652 -10.53 1.11 -26.93
CA PHE A 652 -10.21 -0.12 -26.18
C PHE A 652 -11.29 -0.55 -25.20
N GLY A 653 -12.44 0.13 -25.16
CA GLY A 653 -13.53 -0.12 -24.21
C GLY A 653 -13.26 0.44 -22.82
N MET A 654 -12.26 1.31 -22.67
CA MET A 654 -12.00 2.02 -21.44
C MET A 654 -12.95 3.22 -21.32
N VAL A 655 -13.58 3.33 -20.17
CA VAL A 655 -14.29 4.53 -19.70
C VAL A 655 -13.53 5.05 -18.51
N TYR A 656 -13.01 6.26 -18.60
CA TYR A 656 -12.34 6.89 -17.47
C TYR A 656 -13.33 7.65 -16.60
N ASN A 657 -13.11 7.60 -15.29
CA ASN A 657 -13.97 8.24 -14.30
C ASN A 657 -14.13 9.75 -14.54
N ASP A 658 -13.07 10.44 -14.97
CA ASP A 658 -13.09 11.87 -15.26
C ASP A 658 -13.99 12.24 -16.48
N GLU A 659 -14.20 11.32 -17.42
CA GLU A 659 -15.09 11.52 -18.57
C GLU A 659 -16.58 11.52 -18.20
N ILE A 660 -16.90 10.85 -17.08
CA ILE A 660 -18.25 10.76 -16.54
C ILE A 660 -18.42 11.60 -15.28
N ASN A 661 -17.49 12.53 -15.06
CA ASN A 661 -17.43 13.43 -13.93
C ASN A 661 -17.40 12.74 -12.55
N VAL A 662 -16.89 11.53 -12.44
CA VAL A 662 -16.73 10.81 -11.19
C VAL A 662 -15.31 11.04 -10.67
N ASP A 663 -15.17 11.43 -9.41
CA ASP A 663 -13.91 11.43 -8.68
C ASP A 663 -13.70 10.09 -7.98
N HIS A 664 -14.68 9.69 -7.19
CA HIS A 664 -14.70 8.41 -6.47
C HIS A 664 -16.14 7.93 -6.22
N PHE A 665 -16.27 6.72 -5.70
CA PHE A 665 -17.50 6.15 -5.19
C PHE A 665 -17.44 6.04 -3.68
N GLU A 666 -18.52 6.37 -2.99
CA GLU A 666 -18.71 6.14 -1.56
C GLU A 666 -19.54 4.89 -1.35
N ILE A 667 -19.10 4.06 -0.41
CA ILE A 667 -19.76 2.82 0.00
C ILE A 667 -20.46 3.06 1.34
N LEU A 668 -21.74 2.82 1.38
CA LEU A 668 -22.63 3.17 2.48
C LEU A 668 -23.30 1.91 3.04
N PHE A 669 -23.55 1.89 4.34
CA PHE A 669 -24.15 0.75 5.03
C PHE A 669 -25.24 1.22 5.98
N LYS A 670 -26.33 0.46 6.09
CA LYS A 670 -27.37 0.64 7.11
C LYS A 670 -28.03 -0.67 7.51
N GLU A 671 -28.60 -0.70 8.70
CA GLU A 671 -29.39 -1.81 9.23
C GLU A 671 -30.88 -1.39 9.30
N GLY A 672 -31.73 -2.08 8.54
CA GLY A 672 -33.14 -1.69 8.34
C GLY A 672 -33.31 -0.63 7.25
N GLU A 673 -34.51 -0.54 6.70
CA GLU A 673 -34.83 0.43 5.64
C GLU A 673 -34.62 1.87 6.09
N GLU A 674 -35.07 2.21 7.30
CA GLU A 674 -34.91 3.51 7.94
C GLU A 674 -33.71 3.59 8.89
N GLY A 675 -32.77 2.65 8.75
CA GLY A 675 -31.57 2.59 9.58
C GLY A 675 -30.63 3.76 9.34
N LYS A 676 -29.89 4.15 10.37
CA LYS A 676 -28.85 5.17 10.24
C LYS A 676 -27.79 4.73 9.25
N VAL A 677 -27.47 5.59 8.30
CA VAL A 677 -26.48 5.34 7.27
C VAL A 677 -25.10 5.72 7.79
N ARG A 678 -24.11 4.89 7.49
CA ARG A 678 -22.69 5.17 7.74
C ARG A 678 -21.86 4.88 6.50
N GLU A 679 -20.85 5.68 6.26
CA GLU A 679 -19.85 5.41 5.22
C GLU A 679 -18.90 4.33 5.72
N VAL A 680 -18.67 3.31 4.88
CA VAL A 680 -17.78 2.18 5.17
C VAL A 680 -16.65 2.03 4.15
N GLY A 681 -16.53 2.95 3.21
CA GLY A 681 -15.42 2.92 2.26
C GLY A 681 -15.57 3.89 1.10
N ARG A 682 -14.46 4.10 0.40
CA ARG A 682 -14.36 4.86 -0.85
C ARG A 682 -13.51 4.10 -1.85
N THR A 683 -13.67 4.34 -3.12
CA THR A 683 -12.80 3.78 -4.16
C THR A 683 -12.98 4.51 -5.48
N ALA A 684 -11.93 4.58 -6.31
CA ALA A 684 -12.05 5.00 -7.70
C ALA A 684 -12.35 3.83 -8.65
N GLN A 685 -12.22 2.58 -8.16
CA GLN A 685 -12.58 1.38 -8.92
C GLN A 685 -14.11 1.20 -8.97
N TRP A 686 -14.58 0.37 -9.90
CA TRP A 686 -15.99 -0.04 -9.99
C TRP A 686 -16.28 -1.32 -9.20
N ALA A 687 -15.39 -1.64 -8.29
CA ALA A 687 -15.49 -2.76 -7.36
C ALA A 687 -14.75 -2.44 -6.06
N THR A 688 -15.14 -3.10 -4.97
CA THR A 688 -14.41 -3.04 -3.71
C THR A 688 -14.70 -4.24 -2.83
N TYR A 689 -13.85 -4.44 -1.83
CA TYR A 689 -14.07 -5.34 -0.71
C TYR A 689 -14.11 -4.53 0.58
N ILE A 690 -15.12 -4.75 1.40
CA ILE A 690 -15.26 -4.14 2.73
C ILE A 690 -15.37 -5.27 3.75
N GLY A 691 -14.44 -5.34 4.68
CA GLY A 691 -14.41 -6.37 5.71
C GLY A 691 -14.84 -5.87 7.07
N ASN A 692 -15.30 -6.80 7.90
CA ASN A 692 -15.59 -6.58 9.32
C ASN A 692 -16.56 -5.41 9.60
N ILE A 693 -17.57 -5.23 8.77
CA ILE A 693 -18.61 -4.23 9.02
C ILE A 693 -19.43 -4.67 10.23
N PRO A 694 -19.41 -3.94 11.37
CA PRO A 694 -20.20 -4.30 12.54
C PRO A 694 -21.71 -4.23 12.26
N LEU A 695 -22.46 -5.21 12.73
CA LEU A 695 -23.93 -5.24 12.63
C LEU A 695 -24.58 -5.93 13.83
N ALA A 696 -25.84 -5.54 14.08
CA ALA A 696 -26.58 -5.98 15.27
C ALA A 696 -27.44 -7.23 15.06
N GLN A 697 -27.45 -7.88 13.92
CA GLN A 697 -28.19 -9.13 13.63
C GLN A 697 -29.72 -9.04 13.59
N THR A 698 -30.34 -7.95 14.03
CA THR A 698 -31.79 -7.87 14.27
C THR A 698 -32.60 -7.35 13.09
N ALA A 699 -31.94 -6.79 12.07
CA ALA A 699 -32.58 -6.18 10.90
C ALA A 699 -31.89 -6.61 9.60
N THR A 700 -32.59 -6.43 8.48
CA THR A 700 -32.00 -6.60 7.17
C THR A 700 -30.89 -5.56 6.99
N ALA A 701 -29.69 -6.01 6.64
CA ALA A 701 -28.58 -5.14 6.32
C ALA A 701 -28.66 -4.70 4.85
N TYR A 702 -28.33 -3.46 4.59
CA TYR A 702 -28.27 -2.89 3.25
C TYR A 702 -26.89 -2.29 3.01
N ILE A 703 -26.39 -2.48 1.79
CA ILE A 703 -25.21 -1.78 1.32
C ILE A 703 -25.58 -0.95 0.10
N GLY A 704 -25.00 0.23 0.01
CA GLY A 704 -25.28 1.18 -1.05
C GLY A 704 -24.03 1.78 -1.65
N VAL A 705 -24.11 2.19 -2.90
CA VAL A 705 -23.01 2.87 -3.58
C VAL A 705 -23.54 4.12 -4.25
N ARG A 706 -22.80 5.21 -4.16
CA ARG A 706 -23.03 6.45 -4.92
C ARG A 706 -21.75 7.01 -5.51
N ALA A 707 -21.85 7.71 -6.61
CA ALA A 707 -20.76 8.44 -7.21
C ALA A 707 -20.66 9.86 -6.64
N VAL A 708 -19.43 10.33 -6.45
CA VAL A 708 -19.09 11.72 -6.08
C VAL A 708 -18.43 12.38 -7.28
N SER A 709 -18.83 13.61 -7.57
CA SER A 709 -18.35 14.34 -8.74
C SER A 709 -16.91 14.83 -8.63
N VAL A 710 -16.27 15.08 -9.79
CA VAL A 710 -14.90 15.65 -9.86
C VAL A 710 -14.78 17.07 -9.28
N ASP A 711 -15.89 17.75 -9.00
CA ASP A 711 -15.92 19.02 -8.25
C ASP A 711 -16.12 18.82 -6.74
N LEU A 712 -16.29 17.57 -6.30
CA LEU A 712 -16.48 17.14 -4.91
C LEU A 712 -17.71 17.76 -4.22
N LYS A 713 -18.72 18.16 -4.99
CA LYS A 713 -19.92 18.85 -4.50
C LYS A 713 -21.23 18.17 -4.87
N SER A 714 -21.25 17.42 -5.94
CA SER A 714 -22.43 16.71 -6.41
C SER A 714 -22.27 15.22 -6.16
N VAL A 715 -23.35 14.58 -5.73
CA VAL A 715 -23.41 13.13 -5.54
C VAL A 715 -24.55 12.53 -6.34
N SER A 716 -24.41 11.31 -6.79
CA SER A 716 -25.49 10.58 -7.42
C SER A 716 -26.46 10.03 -6.38
N PRO A 717 -27.71 9.67 -6.77
CA PRO A 717 -28.58 8.86 -5.93
C PRO A 717 -27.85 7.57 -5.48
N VAL A 718 -28.10 7.15 -4.25
CA VAL A 718 -27.55 5.90 -3.73
C VAL A 718 -28.31 4.71 -4.34
N GLN A 719 -27.58 3.78 -4.93
CA GLN A 719 -28.16 2.49 -5.29
C GLN A 719 -28.00 1.53 -4.10
N TRP A 720 -29.11 1.14 -3.47
CA TRP A 720 -29.14 0.26 -2.32
C TRP A 720 -29.47 -1.18 -2.71
N VAL A 721 -28.81 -2.16 -2.08
CA VAL A 721 -29.10 -3.58 -2.21
C VAL A 721 -29.18 -4.19 -0.81
N ALA A 722 -30.20 -5.02 -0.57
CA ALA A 722 -30.27 -5.83 0.63
C ALA A 722 -29.19 -6.92 0.57
N ILE A 723 -28.40 -7.05 1.63
CA ILE A 723 -27.32 -8.04 1.68
C ILE A 723 -27.93 -9.41 1.93
N PRO A 724 -27.64 -10.42 1.09
CA PRO A 724 -28.01 -11.80 1.36
C PRO A 724 -27.40 -12.27 2.67
N ARG A 725 -28.22 -12.81 3.56
CA ARG A 725 -27.77 -13.28 4.86
C ARG A 725 -27.71 -14.81 4.89
N TYR A 726 -26.72 -15.33 5.61
CA TYR A 726 -26.62 -16.76 5.86
C TYR A 726 -27.80 -17.24 6.69
N GLN A 727 -28.36 -18.42 6.37
CA GLN A 727 -29.57 -18.97 6.99
C GLN A 727 -29.26 -20.06 8.01
N GLY A 728 -28.01 -20.41 8.24
CA GLY A 728 -27.56 -21.38 9.20
C GLY A 728 -27.18 -20.75 10.55
N GLU A 729 -26.59 -21.54 11.42
CA GLU A 729 -25.98 -21.04 12.65
C GLU A 729 -24.70 -20.28 12.34
N LEU A 730 -24.65 -19.01 12.73
CA LEU A 730 -23.51 -18.16 12.47
C LEU A 730 -22.39 -18.47 13.48
N PRO A 731 -21.14 -18.52 13.06
CA PRO A 731 -20.02 -18.59 13.98
C PRO A 731 -19.98 -17.33 14.84
N GLU A 732 -19.61 -17.51 16.10
CA GLU A 732 -19.17 -16.36 16.89
C GLU A 732 -17.94 -15.76 16.21
N PRO A 733 -17.79 -14.42 16.27
CA PRO A 733 -16.60 -13.79 15.74
C PRO A 733 -15.39 -14.44 16.40
N GLU A 734 -14.37 -14.74 15.63
CA GLU A 734 -13.08 -14.99 16.22
C GLU A 734 -12.78 -13.79 17.12
N VAL A 735 -12.59 -14.05 18.40
CA VAL A 735 -12.15 -12.99 19.32
C VAL A 735 -10.83 -12.52 18.75
N GLU A 736 -10.82 -11.31 18.20
CA GLU A 736 -9.60 -10.70 17.68
C GLU A 736 -8.54 -10.81 18.76
N ASP A 737 -7.48 -11.56 18.47
CA ASP A 737 -6.37 -11.65 19.38
C ASP A 737 -5.60 -10.34 19.27
N LEU A 738 -5.93 -9.39 20.14
CA LEU A 738 -5.35 -8.06 20.16
C LEU A 738 -3.86 -8.07 20.54
N TYR A 739 -3.37 -9.17 21.08
CA TYR A 739 -1.94 -9.36 21.27
C TYR A 739 -1.30 -9.73 19.94
N GLY A 740 -0.40 -8.92 19.44
CA GLY A 740 0.37 -9.23 18.23
C GLY A 740 1.01 -10.62 18.32
N LYS A 741 1.21 -11.31 17.20
CA LYS A 741 1.78 -12.65 17.12
C LYS A 741 3.28 -12.62 16.86
N THR A 742 3.96 -13.72 17.16
CA THR A 742 5.28 -14.02 16.64
C THR A 742 5.17 -14.94 15.42
N TRP A 743 6.18 -14.92 14.57
CA TRP A 743 6.31 -15.87 13.47
C TRP A 743 7.76 -16.29 13.32
N MET A 744 8.00 -17.45 12.72
CA MET A 744 9.35 -17.90 12.44
C MET A 744 9.86 -17.21 11.16
N SER A 745 10.72 -16.21 11.32
CA SER A 745 11.29 -15.42 10.20
C SER A 745 12.42 -16.14 9.48
N SER A 746 13.07 -17.12 10.15
CA SER A 746 14.15 -17.90 9.57
C SER A 746 14.29 -19.25 10.25
N VAL A 747 14.61 -20.27 9.49
CA VAL A 747 14.95 -21.63 9.94
C VAL A 747 16.43 -21.81 10.27
N GLY A 748 17.23 -20.76 10.18
CA GLY A 748 18.69 -20.85 10.34
C GLY A 748 19.32 -21.84 9.36
N ASN A 749 20.09 -22.79 9.88
CA ASN A 749 20.70 -23.85 9.09
C ASN A 749 19.79 -25.11 8.93
N GLY A 750 18.57 -25.09 9.50
CA GLY A 750 17.60 -26.18 9.43
C GLY A 750 16.70 -26.12 8.19
N THR A 751 15.65 -26.92 8.21
CA THR A 751 14.53 -26.84 7.28
C THR A 751 13.25 -26.54 8.05
N LEU A 752 12.27 -25.89 7.41
CA LEU A 752 10.98 -25.58 8.05
C LEU A 752 10.32 -26.83 8.66
N ALA A 753 10.28 -27.93 7.91
CA ALA A 753 9.71 -29.19 8.40
C ALA A 753 10.38 -29.70 9.67
N ASN A 754 11.70 -29.62 9.75
CA ASN A 754 12.44 -30.03 10.92
C ASN A 754 12.25 -29.10 12.13
N CYS A 755 12.16 -27.80 11.87
CA CYS A 755 11.84 -26.82 12.91
C CYS A 755 10.44 -27.09 13.50
N ILE A 756 9.44 -27.28 12.65
CA ILE A 756 8.05 -27.58 13.09
C ILE A 756 8.00 -28.87 13.90
N GLU A 757 8.77 -29.90 13.54
CA GLU A 757 8.79 -31.15 14.30
C GLU A 757 9.57 -31.10 15.62
N ASN A 758 10.60 -30.27 15.71
CA ASN A 758 11.57 -30.36 16.79
C ASN A 758 11.62 -29.13 17.73
N ILE A 759 10.85 -28.09 17.46
CA ILE A 759 10.88 -26.83 18.23
C ILE A 759 9.48 -26.50 18.75
N TRP A 760 9.23 -26.75 20.02
CA TRP A 760 7.94 -26.49 20.66
C TRP A 760 8.02 -26.54 22.18
N VAL A 761 6.99 -26.07 22.89
CA VAL A 761 6.89 -26.07 24.36
C VAL A 761 6.29 -27.40 24.86
N GLU A 762 7.04 -28.12 25.65
CA GLU A 762 6.61 -29.40 26.21
C GLU A 762 5.73 -29.20 27.42
N LYS A 763 6.10 -28.24 28.30
CA LYS A 763 5.41 -28.05 29.56
C LYS A 763 5.46 -26.61 30.06
N VAL A 764 4.32 -26.13 30.55
CA VAL A 764 4.25 -24.93 31.40
C VAL A 764 3.30 -25.21 32.55
N THR A 765 3.79 -25.12 33.78
CA THR A 765 2.98 -25.28 34.99
C THR A 765 3.26 -24.15 35.95
N THR A 766 2.27 -23.79 36.76
CA THR A 766 2.45 -22.80 37.84
C THR A 766 2.12 -23.40 39.22
N THR A 767 2.67 -22.75 40.25
CA THR A 767 2.32 -23.00 41.65
C THR A 767 2.14 -21.65 42.34
N GLY A 768 1.31 -21.64 43.39
CA GLY A 768 1.05 -20.43 44.14
C GLY A 768 -0.03 -19.51 43.61
N ALA A 769 -0.60 -19.83 42.44
CA ALA A 769 -1.70 -19.06 41.85
C ALA A 769 -3.06 -19.45 42.44
N THR A 770 -4.05 -18.58 42.29
CA THR A 770 -5.44 -18.89 42.66
C THR A 770 -5.98 -20.06 41.85
N GLN A 771 -5.69 -20.09 40.55
CA GLN A 771 -5.84 -21.25 39.69
C GLN A 771 -4.53 -21.47 38.95
N ASN A 772 -3.88 -22.58 39.21
CA ASN A 772 -2.61 -22.90 38.58
C ASN A 772 -2.78 -23.42 37.16
N LEU A 773 -1.85 -22.98 36.29
CA LEU A 773 -1.69 -23.50 34.94
C LEU A 773 -1.11 -24.92 34.99
N ASN A 774 -1.63 -25.81 34.17
CA ASN A 774 -1.13 -27.16 33.98
C ASN A 774 -1.19 -27.55 32.48
N TYR A 775 -0.22 -27.05 31.73
CA TYR A 775 -0.05 -27.41 30.33
C TYR A 775 1.11 -28.41 30.20
N GLN A 776 0.84 -29.54 29.58
CA GLN A 776 1.83 -30.56 29.29
C GLN A 776 1.40 -31.37 28.05
N VAL A 777 2.25 -31.46 27.07
CA VAL A 777 2.02 -32.18 25.82
C VAL A 777 3.22 -33.05 25.47
N THR A 778 2.97 -34.10 24.69
CA THR A 778 3.97 -35.09 24.27
C THR A 778 4.29 -35.01 22.79
N SER A 779 3.65 -34.08 22.07
CA SER A 779 3.88 -33.80 20.65
C SER A 779 3.60 -32.32 20.37
N ASN A 780 4.23 -31.79 19.32
CA ASN A 780 4.00 -30.42 18.91
C ASN A 780 2.51 -30.20 18.53
N PRO A 781 1.79 -29.31 19.23
CA PRO A 781 0.39 -29.02 18.93
C PRO A 781 0.18 -28.35 17.56
N LEU A 782 1.25 -27.77 16.99
CA LEU A 782 1.24 -27.12 15.68
C LEU A 782 1.71 -28.04 14.55
N LYS A 783 1.91 -29.31 14.79
CA LYS A 783 2.39 -30.24 13.78
C LYS A 783 1.48 -30.23 12.54
N GLY A 784 2.02 -29.72 11.44
CA GLY A 784 1.31 -29.64 10.15
C GLY A 784 0.49 -28.36 9.95
N VAL A 785 0.55 -27.39 10.83
CA VAL A 785 -0.39 -26.23 10.78
C VAL A 785 0.24 -24.94 10.29
N SER A 786 1.49 -24.61 10.42
CA SER A 786 2.02 -23.42 9.71
C SER A 786 3.43 -22.97 10.08
N GLU A 787 3.92 -22.00 9.31
CA GLU A 787 5.16 -21.24 9.50
C GLU A 787 5.14 -20.37 10.78
N GLU A 788 3.98 -20.18 11.41
CA GLU A 788 3.84 -19.20 12.49
C GLU A 788 4.50 -19.64 13.79
N GLN A 789 4.60 -20.96 14.07
CA GLN A 789 5.13 -21.47 15.36
C GLN A 789 4.55 -20.76 16.60
N TYR A 790 3.33 -20.25 16.47
CA TYR A 790 2.56 -19.61 17.54
C TYR A 790 1.40 -20.51 17.96
N TYR A 791 1.24 -20.73 19.25
CA TYR A 791 0.17 -21.54 19.80
C TYR A 791 -0.55 -20.83 20.94
N PHE A 792 -1.86 -20.63 20.81
CA PHE A 792 -2.71 -20.14 21.88
C PHE A 792 -3.38 -21.32 22.61
N ALA A 793 -2.87 -21.63 23.81
CA ALA A 793 -3.36 -22.72 24.64
C ALA A 793 -4.64 -22.30 25.40
N LYS A 794 -5.71 -21.99 24.69
CA LYS A 794 -6.94 -21.37 25.20
C LYS A 794 -7.66 -22.16 26.28
N ASP A 795 -7.46 -23.46 26.31
CA ASP A 795 -8.10 -24.37 27.31
C ASP A 795 -7.35 -24.41 28.66
N HIS A 796 -6.21 -23.70 28.77
CA HIS A 796 -5.38 -23.67 29.97
C HIS A 796 -5.33 -22.26 30.53
N LYS A 797 -6.15 -21.95 31.54
CA LYS A 797 -6.27 -20.61 32.13
C LYS A 797 -5.52 -20.48 33.44
N LEU A 798 -4.75 -19.40 33.58
CA LEU A 798 -4.09 -18.99 34.83
C LEU A 798 -4.94 -17.91 35.50
N ILE A 799 -5.22 -18.07 36.84
CA ILE A 799 -5.88 -17.04 37.65
C ILE A 799 -4.98 -16.66 38.80
N VAL A 800 -4.68 -15.38 38.93
CA VAL A 800 -3.81 -14.80 39.97
C VAL A 800 -4.50 -13.65 40.67
N GLU A 801 -4.03 -13.32 41.89
CA GLU A 801 -4.49 -12.18 42.66
C GLU A 801 -3.42 -11.08 42.69
N GLN A 802 -3.84 -9.80 42.71
CA GLN A 802 -2.94 -8.66 42.90
C GLN A 802 -2.02 -8.87 44.09
N GLY A 803 -0.73 -8.70 43.91
CA GLY A 803 0.29 -8.88 44.98
C GLY A 803 0.67 -10.35 45.23
N GLN A 804 0.04 -11.33 44.58
CA GLN A 804 0.32 -12.77 44.75
C GLN A 804 1.70 -13.11 44.20
N THR A 805 2.37 -14.06 44.86
CA THR A 805 3.62 -14.62 44.35
C THR A 805 3.33 -15.99 43.72
N ILE A 806 3.76 -16.16 42.49
CA ILE A 806 3.61 -17.41 41.75
C ILE A 806 4.96 -17.91 41.23
N THR A 807 5.09 -19.20 41.03
CA THR A 807 6.24 -19.81 40.37
C THR A 807 5.79 -20.46 39.07
N ILE A 808 6.42 -20.09 37.98
CA ILE A 808 6.20 -20.62 36.62
C ILE A 808 7.33 -21.61 36.34
N ASN A 809 6.98 -22.84 35.97
CA ASN A 809 7.93 -23.83 35.48
C ASN A 809 7.71 -24.07 34.00
N TYR A 810 8.76 -23.89 33.21
CA TYR A 810 8.78 -24.01 31.74
C TYR A 810 9.74 -25.09 31.30
N LYS A 811 9.35 -25.88 30.31
CA LYS A 811 10.21 -26.83 29.62
C LYS A 811 9.96 -26.83 28.12
N GLY A 812 10.99 -26.58 27.35
CA GLY A 812 10.99 -26.74 25.88
C GLY A 812 11.29 -28.19 25.49
N TYR A 813 10.88 -28.58 24.29
CA TYR A 813 11.24 -29.86 23.70
C TYR A 813 12.62 -29.81 23.05
N ASN A 814 13.39 -30.90 23.21
CA ASN A 814 14.66 -31.09 22.54
C ASN A 814 14.81 -32.50 21.98
N SER A 815 14.91 -32.63 20.69
CA SER A 815 15.10 -33.91 20.00
C SER A 815 16.52 -34.47 20.15
N GLY A 816 17.46 -33.71 20.70
CA GLY A 816 18.87 -34.07 20.75
C GLY A 816 19.60 -33.95 19.43
N THR A 817 18.98 -33.40 18.41
CA THR A 817 19.59 -33.14 17.09
C THR A 817 20.02 -31.68 16.97
N SER A 818 20.91 -31.38 16.01
CA SER A 818 21.32 -29.99 15.69
C SER A 818 20.20 -29.11 15.12
N GLU A 819 19.06 -29.69 14.84
CA GLU A 819 17.87 -29.03 14.30
C GLU A 819 16.92 -28.57 15.39
N SER A 820 17.09 -29.05 16.63
CA SER A 820 16.39 -28.53 17.80
C SER A 820 17.14 -27.32 18.40
N LEU A 821 16.49 -26.54 19.22
CA LEU A 821 17.10 -25.45 19.96
C LEU A 821 18.07 -26.00 21.00
N GLN A 822 19.35 -26.00 20.67
CA GLN A 822 20.43 -26.31 21.61
C GLN A 822 20.88 -25.07 22.38
N TYR A 823 20.77 -23.91 21.74
CA TYR A 823 21.08 -22.59 22.27
C TYR A 823 19.85 -21.72 22.03
N ASP A 824 19.18 -21.37 23.10
CA ASP A 824 17.90 -20.66 22.99
C ASP A 824 17.85 -19.46 23.93
N PHE A 825 17.27 -18.37 23.46
CA PHE A 825 16.81 -17.27 24.29
C PHE A 825 15.32 -17.41 24.50
N VAL A 826 14.88 -17.43 25.76
CA VAL A 826 13.48 -17.52 26.13
C VAL A 826 13.09 -16.29 26.95
N ASN A 827 12.02 -15.62 26.55
CA ASN A 827 11.44 -14.51 27.29
C ASN A 827 10.01 -14.83 27.71
N ALA A 828 9.63 -14.35 28.88
CA ALA A 828 8.26 -14.49 29.38
C ALA A 828 7.66 -13.10 29.66
N TYR A 829 6.40 -12.92 29.33
CA TYR A 829 5.68 -11.65 29.35
C TYR A 829 4.31 -11.82 30.01
N ILE A 830 3.86 -10.80 30.74
CA ILE A 830 2.49 -10.69 31.26
C ILE A 830 2.02 -9.26 31.05
N ASP A 831 0.86 -9.08 30.46
CA ASP A 831 0.15 -7.80 30.35
C ASP A 831 -0.47 -7.45 31.72
N TYR A 832 0.04 -6.45 32.39
CA TYR A 832 -0.41 -6.05 33.74
C TYR A 832 -1.39 -4.89 33.74
N ASP A 833 -1.58 -4.18 32.64
CA ASP A 833 -2.50 -3.04 32.57
C ASP A 833 -3.70 -3.26 31.65
N GLY A 834 -3.74 -4.40 30.93
CA GLY A 834 -4.83 -4.79 30.06
C GLY A 834 -4.91 -3.93 28.80
N ASN A 835 -3.74 -3.49 28.30
CA ASN A 835 -3.62 -2.71 27.06
C ASN A 835 -3.38 -3.59 25.82
N TYR A 836 -3.32 -4.90 25.98
CA TYR A 836 -3.03 -5.90 24.94
C TYR A 836 -1.61 -5.79 24.34
N SER A 837 -0.70 -5.18 25.07
CA SER A 837 0.72 -5.09 24.76
C SER A 837 1.53 -5.75 25.88
N PHE A 838 2.83 -5.96 25.68
CA PHE A 838 3.76 -6.50 26.67
C PHE A 838 4.99 -5.59 26.81
N LEU A 839 4.84 -4.30 26.57
CA LEU A 839 5.95 -3.39 26.34
C LEU A 839 6.28 -2.52 27.52
N ASP A 840 5.44 -2.49 28.51
CA ASP A 840 5.77 -1.82 29.74
C ASP A 840 6.96 -2.49 30.42
N ALA A 841 7.79 -1.69 31.04
CA ALA A 841 9.12 -2.12 31.49
C ALA A 841 9.09 -3.30 32.49
N ASP A 842 7.98 -3.49 33.20
CA ASP A 842 7.78 -4.56 34.16
C ASP A 842 7.00 -5.77 33.60
N GLU A 843 6.57 -5.72 32.36
CA GLU A 843 5.81 -6.79 31.69
C GLU A 843 6.69 -7.87 31.06
N THR A 844 7.95 -7.57 30.82
CA THR A 844 8.97 -8.59 30.59
C THR A 844 9.34 -9.22 31.92
N ILE A 845 8.69 -10.33 32.26
CA ILE A 845 8.80 -10.94 33.59
C ILE A 845 10.01 -11.88 33.78
N GLY A 846 10.66 -12.26 32.67
CA GLY A 846 11.89 -13.07 32.69
C GLY A 846 12.55 -13.14 31.33
N LYS A 847 13.89 -13.15 31.36
CA LYS A 847 14.78 -13.37 30.23
C LYS A 847 15.76 -14.48 30.55
N PHE A 848 15.79 -15.50 29.74
CA PHE A 848 16.61 -16.68 29.96
C PHE A 848 17.50 -16.95 28.74
N GLY A 849 18.68 -17.51 29.00
CA GLY A 849 19.61 -17.94 27.99
C GLY A 849 20.85 -17.06 27.89
N ASN A 850 21.92 -17.65 27.34
CA ASN A 850 23.20 -17.01 27.16
C ASN A 850 23.95 -17.68 25.99
N LEU A 851 24.44 -16.92 25.05
CA LEU A 851 25.25 -17.36 23.91
C LEU A 851 26.43 -18.26 24.29
N ASN A 852 27.07 -18.06 25.46
CA ASN A 852 28.27 -18.78 25.88
C ASN A 852 27.98 -20.03 26.71
N GLN A 853 26.77 -20.31 27.06
CA GLN A 853 26.40 -21.36 28.02
C GLN A 853 25.41 -22.34 27.48
N GLY A 854 25.24 -22.60 26.28
CA GLY A 854 24.26 -23.53 25.78
C GLY A 854 23.06 -23.67 26.71
N THR A 855 21.87 -23.31 26.32
CA THR A 855 20.72 -23.23 27.23
C THR A 855 19.99 -24.55 27.41
N MET A 856 20.72 -25.64 27.56
CA MET A 856 20.16 -26.97 27.83
C MET A 856 19.22 -26.97 29.03
N ALA A 857 19.37 -26.02 29.92
CA ALA A 857 18.49 -25.85 31.10
C ALA A 857 17.01 -25.58 30.72
N ILE A 858 16.72 -25.06 29.53
CA ILE A 858 15.32 -24.87 29.07
C ILE A 858 14.58 -26.18 28.80
N VAL A 859 15.31 -27.25 28.58
CA VAL A 859 14.76 -28.55 28.20
C VAL A 859 14.96 -29.62 29.31
N ASP A 860 16.03 -29.50 30.12
CA ASP A 860 16.29 -30.46 31.20
C ASP A 860 17.10 -29.83 32.38
N PRO A 861 16.54 -29.69 33.57
CA PRO A 861 15.17 -30.05 34.02
C PRO A 861 14.09 -29.03 33.59
N GLY A 862 14.43 -27.97 32.88
CA GLY A 862 13.58 -26.84 32.56
C GLY A 862 13.93 -25.58 33.35
N LEU A 863 13.19 -24.50 33.14
CA LEU A 863 13.38 -23.20 33.80
C LEU A 863 12.31 -23.01 34.91
N GLU A 864 12.73 -22.35 35.99
CA GLU A 864 11.82 -21.93 37.05
C GLU A 864 11.92 -20.42 37.23
N LEU A 865 10.78 -19.74 37.25
CA LEU A 865 10.66 -18.31 37.43
C LEU A 865 9.67 -18.02 38.54
N THR A 866 10.12 -17.40 39.63
CA THR A 866 9.22 -16.91 40.71
C THR A 866 9.02 -15.41 40.52
N ILE A 867 7.77 -14.99 40.40
CA ILE A 867 7.37 -13.60 40.18
C ILE A 867 6.34 -13.17 41.21
N LYS A 868 6.26 -11.88 41.44
CA LYS A 868 5.20 -11.27 42.24
C LYS A 868 4.33 -10.42 41.31
N ILE A 869 3.05 -10.73 41.22
CA ILE A 869 2.07 -9.93 40.52
C ILE A 869 2.04 -8.52 41.14
N PRO A 870 2.15 -7.46 40.35
CA PRO A 870 2.06 -6.11 40.88
C PRO A 870 0.76 -5.89 41.66
N ALA A 871 0.85 -5.16 42.77
CA ALA A 871 -0.34 -4.86 43.59
C ALA A 871 -1.28 -3.85 42.88
N ASP A 872 -0.79 -3.17 41.88
CA ASP A 872 -1.49 -2.24 41.02
C ASP A 872 -1.77 -2.82 39.62
N ALA A 873 -1.55 -4.10 39.38
CA ALA A 873 -1.95 -4.75 38.13
C ALA A 873 -3.47 -4.61 37.96
N LYS A 874 -3.91 -4.31 36.71
CA LYS A 874 -5.32 -4.08 36.40
C LYS A 874 -6.11 -5.41 36.55
N PRO A 875 -7.18 -5.45 37.32
CA PRO A 875 -8.05 -6.65 37.38
C PRO A 875 -8.77 -6.84 36.04
N GLY A 876 -8.88 -8.10 35.64
CA GLY A 876 -9.58 -8.48 34.41
C GLY A 876 -8.81 -9.51 33.59
N ALA A 877 -9.17 -9.59 32.32
CA ALA A 877 -8.50 -10.45 31.36
C ALA A 877 -7.09 -9.94 31.07
N SER A 878 -6.14 -10.87 31.02
CA SER A 878 -4.73 -10.66 30.76
C SER A 878 -4.18 -11.87 29.99
N ARG A 879 -2.87 -11.88 29.73
CA ARG A 879 -2.19 -12.95 29.01
C ARG A 879 -0.81 -13.23 29.59
N LEU A 880 -0.46 -14.50 29.67
CA LEU A 880 0.92 -14.96 29.83
C LEU A 880 1.45 -15.44 28.47
N ARG A 881 2.53 -14.87 27.99
CA ARG A 881 3.24 -15.27 26.75
C ARG A 881 4.65 -15.77 27.06
N ILE A 882 5.07 -16.82 26.39
CA ILE A 882 6.45 -17.32 26.41
C ILE A 882 6.94 -17.40 24.96
N VAL A 883 8.07 -16.76 24.67
CA VAL A 883 8.69 -16.71 23.35
C VAL A 883 10.10 -17.25 23.42
N GLY A 884 10.44 -18.19 22.54
CA GLY A 884 11.80 -18.71 22.38
C GLY A 884 12.36 -18.42 20.98
N SER A 885 13.67 -18.21 20.89
CA SER A 885 14.38 -18.00 19.64
C SER A 885 15.83 -18.47 19.75
N ASP A 886 16.45 -18.79 18.63
CA ASP A 886 17.87 -19.17 18.56
C ASP A 886 18.77 -18.09 19.21
N ALA A 887 19.66 -18.49 20.09
CA ALA A 887 20.56 -17.59 20.83
C ALA A 887 21.61 -16.87 19.97
N TRP A 888 21.71 -17.17 18.69
CA TRP A 888 22.56 -16.43 17.74
C TRP A 888 21.92 -15.13 17.23
N THR A 889 20.73 -14.83 17.71
CA THR A 889 19.97 -13.61 17.42
C THR A 889 19.77 -12.80 18.71
N PRO A 890 19.35 -11.54 18.64
CA PRO A 890 18.91 -10.79 19.83
C PRO A 890 17.82 -11.54 20.57
N HIS A 891 17.65 -11.26 21.87
CA HIS A 891 16.51 -11.78 22.63
C HIS A 891 15.19 -11.48 21.88
N PRO A 892 14.30 -12.48 21.75
CA PRO A 892 13.06 -12.28 21.07
C PRO A 892 12.19 -11.25 21.79
N GLY A 893 11.52 -10.39 21.01
CA GLY A 893 10.46 -9.53 21.54
C GLY A 893 9.16 -10.31 21.80
N PRO A 894 8.15 -9.65 22.38
CA PRO A 894 6.84 -10.27 22.58
C PRO A 894 6.10 -10.53 21.27
N THR A 895 6.44 -9.82 20.20
CA THR A 895 5.87 -9.95 18.85
C THR A 895 6.98 -9.91 17.80
N GLY A 896 6.65 -10.26 16.56
CA GLY A 896 7.59 -10.17 15.45
C GLY A 896 8.30 -11.47 15.10
N GLY A 897 9.35 -11.36 14.27
CA GLY A 897 10.07 -12.51 13.72
C GLY A 897 11.05 -13.15 14.71
N THR A 898 11.05 -14.47 14.77
CA THR A 898 12.01 -15.28 15.53
C THR A 898 12.82 -16.16 14.59
N VAL A 899 14.04 -16.51 15.01
CA VAL A 899 14.90 -17.46 14.26
C VAL A 899 14.80 -18.82 14.92
N LYS A 900 14.37 -19.84 14.22
CA LYS A 900 14.05 -21.16 14.79
C LYS A 900 13.19 -21.02 16.05
N GLY A 901 12.23 -20.11 16.05
CA GLY A 901 11.53 -19.72 17.23
C GLY A 901 10.15 -20.31 17.36
N TYR A 902 9.54 -20.05 18.50
CA TYR A 902 8.18 -20.44 18.84
C TYR A 902 7.61 -19.48 19.87
N SER A 903 6.30 -19.44 19.98
CA SER A 903 5.64 -18.79 21.12
C SER A 903 4.41 -19.56 21.56
N ILE A 904 4.12 -19.44 22.84
CA ILE A 904 2.90 -20.00 23.43
C ILE A 904 2.25 -18.97 24.35
N ASP A 905 0.95 -18.81 24.17
CA ASP A 905 0.10 -17.94 24.98
C ASP A 905 -0.85 -18.74 25.84
N PHE A 906 -1.13 -18.20 27.03
CA PHE A 906 -2.15 -18.72 27.97
C PHE A 906 -3.10 -17.60 28.38
N PRO A 907 -4.43 -17.80 28.33
CA PRO A 907 -5.37 -16.86 28.90
C PRO A 907 -5.09 -16.71 30.39
N MET A 908 -5.08 -15.48 30.86
CA MET A 908 -4.85 -15.15 32.25
C MET A 908 -5.97 -14.25 32.78
N GLU A 909 -6.24 -14.31 34.04
CA GLU A 909 -7.12 -13.39 34.74
C GLU A 909 -6.43 -12.88 36.01
N ILE A 910 -6.42 -11.57 36.17
CA ILE A 910 -5.95 -10.93 37.40
C ILE A 910 -7.15 -10.53 38.21
N THR A 911 -7.17 -10.95 39.49
CA THR A 911 -8.24 -10.65 40.44
C THR A 911 -7.72 -9.69 41.52
N GLY A 912 -8.64 -8.98 42.16
CA GLY A 912 -8.31 -8.04 43.23
C GLY A 912 -9.28 -6.88 43.32
N ASN A 913 -9.15 -6.08 44.38
CA ASN A 913 -10.04 -4.93 44.62
C ASN A 913 -9.39 -3.58 44.29
N ASN A 914 -8.10 -3.54 44.00
CA ASN A 914 -7.45 -2.34 43.53
C ASN A 914 -7.89 -2.10 42.07
N PRO A 915 -8.39 -0.92 41.71
CA PRO A 915 -8.78 -0.66 40.33
C PRO A 915 -7.63 -0.82 39.30
N GLY A 916 -6.40 -0.91 39.80
CA GLY A 916 -5.22 -1.10 38.97
C GLY A 916 -4.68 0.16 38.32
N ARG A 917 -3.60 -0.01 37.57
CA ARG A 917 -3.01 1.05 36.76
C ARG A 917 -3.92 1.36 35.57
N LYS A 918 -3.92 2.59 35.12
CA LYS A 918 -4.68 3.00 33.93
C LYS A 918 -3.88 2.57 32.70
N ALA A 919 -4.49 1.74 31.87
CA ALA A 919 -3.93 1.41 30.56
C ALA A 919 -3.79 2.66 29.67
N ALA A 920 -2.78 2.69 28.83
CA ALA A 920 -2.77 3.61 27.72
C ALA A 920 -4.00 3.37 26.82
N GLU A 921 -4.57 4.43 26.22
CA GLU A 921 -5.68 4.28 25.30
C GLU A 921 -5.26 3.35 24.14
N THR A 922 -5.97 2.25 24.02
CA THR A 922 -5.76 1.30 22.93
C THR A 922 -6.63 1.63 21.73
N TYR A 923 -6.27 1.12 20.57
CA TYR A 923 -7.10 1.15 19.37
C TYR A 923 -8.54 0.62 19.60
N LYS A 924 -8.73 -0.38 20.47
CA LYS A 924 -10.04 -0.91 20.83
C LYS A 924 -10.93 0.13 21.52
N ASP A 925 -10.35 0.96 22.38
CA ASP A 925 -11.11 1.99 23.09
C ASP A 925 -11.68 3.02 22.11
N ARG A 926 -11.06 3.22 20.94
CA ARG A 926 -11.54 4.12 19.88
C ARG A 926 -12.67 3.52 19.06
N ARG A 927 -12.76 2.21 18.94
CA ARG A 927 -13.93 1.54 18.33
C ARG A 927 -15.21 1.77 19.12
N ASP A 928 -15.10 1.96 20.41
CA ASP A 928 -16.23 2.16 21.31
C ASP A 928 -16.66 3.65 21.42
N GLU A 929 -16.03 4.59 20.68
CA GLU A 929 -16.34 6.03 20.73
C GLU A 929 -17.72 6.43 20.14
N GLY A 930 -18.52 5.47 19.74
CA GLY A 930 -19.87 5.67 19.26
C GLY A 930 -20.01 5.66 17.73
N GLU A 931 -21.24 5.78 17.27
CA GLU A 931 -21.57 5.70 15.85
C GLU A 931 -21.02 6.88 15.05
N ALA A 932 -20.57 6.61 13.82
CA ALA A 932 -20.20 7.65 12.87
C ALA A 932 -21.38 8.56 12.51
N GLU A 933 -21.07 9.81 12.18
CA GLU A 933 -22.07 10.73 11.64
C GLU A 933 -22.57 10.24 10.27
N GLU A 934 -23.83 10.53 9.96
CA GLU A 934 -24.37 10.19 8.65
C GLU A 934 -23.66 11.00 7.56
N PRO A 935 -23.37 10.37 6.39
CA PRO A 935 -22.83 11.09 5.24
C PRO A 935 -23.77 12.23 4.79
N GLU A 936 -23.19 13.34 4.38
CA GLU A 936 -23.96 14.47 3.84
C GLU A 936 -24.71 14.08 2.56
N ASN A 937 -25.88 14.72 2.35
CA ASN A 937 -26.71 14.52 1.14
C ASN A 937 -27.10 13.06 0.86
N MET A 938 -27.50 12.33 1.90
CA MET A 938 -27.82 10.91 1.82
C MET A 938 -28.86 10.53 0.77
N ASP A 939 -29.86 11.36 0.56
CA ASP A 939 -30.96 11.06 -0.34
C ASP A 939 -30.79 11.61 -1.76
N GLY A 940 -29.65 12.25 -2.03
CA GLY A 940 -29.42 12.94 -3.32
C GLY A 940 -30.34 14.18 -3.52
N GLU A 941 -31.17 14.50 -2.54
CA GLU A 941 -32.17 15.56 -2.65
C GLU A 941 -31.69 16.94 -2.20
N SER A 942 -30.64 17.03 -1.35
CA SER A 942 -30.18 18.33 -0.88
C SER A 942 -29.04 18.85 -1.71
N GLY A 943 -29.33 19.65 -2.71
CA GLY A 943 -28.34 20.39 -3.50
C GLY A 943 -28.28 20.10 -4.98
N ILE A 944 -28.94 19.07 -5.45
CA ILE A 944 -29.33 18.98 -6.83
C ILE A 944 -30.74 19.61 -6.88
N GLU A 945 -30.87 20.91 -7.22
CA GLU A 945 -32.07 21.28 -7.95
C GLU A 945 -32.21 20.21 -9.05
N GLU A 946 -33.28 19.44 -9.06
CA GLU A 946 -33.66 18.65 -10.23
C GLU A 946 -33.53 19.56 -11.45
N VAL A 947 -32.37 19.60 -12.06
CA VAL A 947 -32.29 19.94 -13.45
C VAL A 947 -32.88 18.71 -14.11
N GLY A 948 -34.18 18.73 -14.20
CA GLY A 948 -34.98 17.66 -14.72
C GLY A 948 -34.38 17.22 -16.04
N VAL A 949 -33.78 16.05 -16.04
CA VAL A 949 -33.42 15.32 -17.26
C VAL A 949 -34.69 15.09 -18.11
N ASN A 950 -35.85 15.33 -17.52
CA ASN A 950 -37.12 15.05 -18.14
C ASN A 950 -37.81 16.24 -18.85
N THR A 951 -37.26 17.45 -18.84
CA THR A 951 -37.91 18.56 -19.50
C THR A 951 -37.17 19.12 -20.72
N ALA A 952 -35.96 18.59 -21.06
CA ALA A 952 -35.20 19.13 -22.18
C ALA A 952 -35.72 18.70 -23.58
N PHE A 953 -36.52 17.64 -23.69
CA PHE A 953 -36.93 17.14 -25.00
C PHE A 953 -38.42 16.86 -25.04
N SER A 954 -39.25 17.91 -24.98
CA SER A 954 -40.68 17.77 -25.23
C SER A 954 -41.01 17.63 -26.73
N SER A 955 -40.09 17.96 -27.65
CA SER A 955 -40.26 17.67 -29.08
C SER A 955 -38.91 17.80 -29.80
N VAL A 956 -38.59 16.85 -30.65
CA VAL A 956 -37.53 16.94 -31.64
C VAL A 956 -38.17 17.18 -33.00
N THR A 957 -37.86 18.31 -33.64
CA THR A 957 -38.31 18.57 -35.01
C THR A 957 -37.14 18.34 -35.97
N VAL A 958 -37.30 17.39 -36.87
CA VAL A 958 -36.30 17.17 -37.93
C VAL A 958 -36.79 17.78 -39.19
N ALA A 959 -36.16 18.86 -39.66
CA ALA A 959 -36.40 19.46 -40.95
C ALA A 959 -35.07 19.46 -41.74
N ASN A 960 -35.11 18.95 -42.97
CA ASN A 960 -33.97 18.91 -43.90
C ASN A 960 -32.72 18.21 -43.34
N GLY A 961 -32.88 17.17 -42.52
CA GLY A 961 -31.77 16.40 -42.00
C GLY A 961 -31.02 17.05 -40.82
N VAL A 962 -31.53 18.17 -40.30
CA VAL A 962 -30.95 18.82 -39.09
C VAL A 962 -31.96 18.65 -37.93
N ALA A 963 -31.48 18.04 -36.85
CA ALA A 963 -32.23 17.96 -35.61
C ALA A 963 -32.02 19.27 -34.82
N THR A 964 -33.12 19.91 -34.46
CA THR A 964 -33.11 21.08 -33.57
C THR A 964 -33.74 20.65 -32.25
N PHE A 965 -33.01 20.88 -31.17
CA PHE A 965 -33.34 20.50 -29.80
C PHE A 965 -33.95 21.67 -29.10
#